data_a7a58ac1eaa863f7fdd78cbda92a3012
#
_entry.id   a7a58ac1eaa863f7fdd78cbda92a3012
#
_cell.length_a   1.000
_cell.length_b   1.000
_cell.length_c   1.000
_cell.angle_alpha   90.00
_cell.angle_beta   90.00
_cell.angle_gamma   90.00
#
_symmetry.space_group_name_H-M   'P 1'
#
loop_
_entity.id
_entity.type
_entity.pdbx_description
1 polymer ?
#
loop_
_entity_poly.entity_id
_entity_poly.type
_entity_poly.pdbx_seq_one_letter_code
_entity_poly.pdbx_strand_id
1 'polypeptide(L)'
;MYAQTKYAEYPVFKHSDLIDQQTIPQDTALRKGVLDNGLTYYVYSSKNVANRAFFQLLVKAGSAVEKDNERGIAHFTEHMMFKGTKHFPGEEVIGFMQRNGIPFGHDSNAFTGFNTVRYLLNSIPTNNEQLIDSCLLLLRDWAADATIDKKDVKSEHNVIVEEWRSGQSISFAEQMLNDILANSDYSQRYPIGDMKIVENCSAKLVKNFYKRWYQPQNQAIAVVGDFDADEMVEKVRNMFGDMKRGGNISPAQPVLPDFSTPKIAFYQDKQMPYVLNGIIIRTNAPEADINTMGGQRTIAYRNKIENILNRKLEAIKAKHKDMYDASIVYQEIADIANTKSFLFGFGSDPANSKKAYELLAKQLEFLRRNGFKDEDWKKEYIYNGAATYNEDSTLINFTDTCYKAENDYYRATDLLNSFATNFFAGNPIMSRVVYNVIDNHIENSTTKELLDKEFRDIFSGKNTIISHISPEGADMPSEEDLSAIFDRVRSMTDEELADIDVTKAKKFEILHVDSLDITTIQGMLKNTVVLNDSISEAYLSNGVKVVFWNKKTDNDNLNFLFRRPSGFSVLKDNEIHYNGILSSCVRHYEFYNGSAIVNVKPFEDALDHCIRDREQLESLMKFFYAALTSTEVDSVAFEEEMQKLQASAVSASNPMMQSVYKISYLPSVSTDRLTPPTMEELTNYNLEGFRRLVKEYYSNYNGSTLIVQGECNKDSIMPLILKYIGALPSKAAPVKRMTWSADHYKSANSTLIEKIANATPICSTNIYYTWEKGYKYTQESHAHNEVLGSVLGNLLLNTLRIQHSDVYTPRCGINDDLLPINRMKLTISYTCNPTQRERIAKDVQQLLHDMADGNLITQSLIDSYIKEREKGAEHYKSNEYSLRRDYLVLEQDGIVIDFADVSHIKKVTPASLKAHLKQLLQKGNIHIGYLTTE
;
A
#
# COMPACT_ATOMS: atom_id res chain seq x y z
N MET A 1 28.35 -0.06 0.34
CA MET A 1 29.57 -0.88 0.27
C MET A 1 29.45 -2.27 0.90
N TYR A 2 28.69 -2.48 1.97
CA TYR A 2 28.59 -3.82 2.62
C TYR A 2 27.80 -4.87 1.79
N ALA A 3 26.83 -4.49 0.99
CA ALA A 3 26.13 -5.42 0.09
C ALA A 3 26.95 -5.73 -1.18
N GLN A 4 27.71 -4.79 -1.69
CA GLN A 4 28.47 -4.92 -2.93
C GLN A 4 29.65 -5.90 -2.87
N THR A 5 30.31 -6.04 -1.72
CA THR A 5 31.46 -6.92 -1.56
C THR A 5 31.08 -8.39 -1.39
N LYS A 6 29.88 -8.71 -0.92
CA LYS A 6 29.46 -10.10 -0.71
C LYS A 6 29.02 -10.82 -1.99
N TYR A 7 28.47 -10.10 -2.96
CA TYR A 7 27.99 -10.71 -4.23
C TYR A 7 29.10 -10.91 -5.26
N ALA A 8 30.25 -10.25 -5.12
CA ALA A 8 31.40 -10.41 -6.01
C ALA A 8 32.03 -11.83 -5.99
N GLU A 9 31.68 -12.64 -4.99
CA GLU A 9 32.24 -14.00 -4.83
C GLU A 9 31.38 -15.10 -5.47
N TYR A 10 30.16 -14.77 -5.99
CA TYR A 10 29.29 -15.78 -6.60
C TYR A 10 29.46 -15.80 -8.12
N PRO A 11 29.84 -16.94 -8.69
CA PRO A 11 29.96 -17.05 -10.13
C PRO A 11 28.57 -16.95 -10.79
N VAL A 12 28.41 -16.04 -11.72
CA VAL A 12 27.22 -15.90 -12.57
C VAL A 12 27.55 -16.46 -13.94
N PHE A 13 26.71 -17.35 -14.46
CA PHE A 13 26.99 -18.13 -15.65
C PHE A 13 26.24 -17.61 -16.88
N LYS A 14 26.82 -17.82 -18.07
CA LYS A 14 26.12 -17.60 -19.33
C LYS A 14 24.93 -18.55 -19.44
N HIS A 15 23.88 -18.06 -20.11
CA HIS A 15 22.70 -18.87 -20.38
C HIS A 15 23.07 -20.15 -21.13
N SER A 16 22.56 -21.29 -20.67
CA SER A 16 22.56 -22.56 -21.39
C SER A 16 21.29 -23.35 -21.04
N ASP A 17 20.87 -24.28 -21.89
CA ASP A 17 19.71 -25.14 -21.67
C ASP A 17 19.84 -26.01 -20.43
N LEU A 18 21.08 -26.38 -20.06
CA LEU A 18 21.36 -27.13 -18.84
C LEU A 18 21.05 -26.32 -17.59
N ILE A 19 21.34 -25.04 -17.60
CA ILE A 19 21.00 -24.12 -16.48
C ILE A 19 19.51 -23.99 -16.33
N ASP A 20 18.75 -23.97 -17.42
CA ASP A 20 17.28 -23.89 -17.39
C ASP A 20 16.64 -25.02 -16.61
N GLN A 21 17.23 -26.22 -16.65
CA GLN A 21 16.74 -27.39 -15.92
C GLN A 21 17.23 -27.43 -14.45
N GLN A 22 18.14 -26.55 -14.07
CA GLN A 22 18.64 -26.50 -12.72
C GLN A 22 17.54 -26.13 -11.73
N THR A 23 17.33 -26.99 -10.73
CA THR A 23 16.37 -26.75 -9.66
C THR A 23 16.85 -25.64 -8.74
N ILE A 24 15.95 -24.76 -8.37
CA ILE A 24 16.18 -23.71 -7.38
C ILE A 24 16.31 -24.34 -5.99
N PRO A 25 17.38 -24.06 -5.26
CA PRO A 25 17.52 -24.59 -3.91
C PRO A 25 16.56 -23.89 -2.94
N GLN A 26 15.97 -24.68 -2.06
CA GLN A 26 15.14 -24.17 -0.98
C GLN A 26 16.00 -23.52 0.09
N ASP A 27 15.47 -22.48 0.74
CA ASP A 27 16.12 -21.84 1.89
C ASP A 27 16.37 -22.85 3.02
N THR A 28 17.64 -23.02 3.44
CA THR A 28 18.03 -23.99 4.45
C THR A 28 17.67 -23.57 5.88
N ALA A 29 17.39 -22.30 6.13
CA ALA A 29 16.90 -21.83 7.43
C ALA A 29 15.45 -22.24 7.68
N LEU A 30 14.70 -22.57 6.61
CA LEU A 30 13.31 -23.00 6.70
C LEU A 30 13.21 -24.43 7.26
N ARG A 31 12.39 -24.61 8.30
CA ARG A 31 11.92 -25.92 8.76
C ARG A 31 10.59 -26.21 8.07
N LYS A 32 10.62 -27.04 7.05
CA LYS A 32 9.44 -27.49 6.30
C LYS A 32 9.28 -28.98 6.41
N GLY A 33 8.07 -29.46 6.65
CA GLY A 33 7.78 -30.88 6.70
C GLY A 33 6.28 -31.18 6.62
N VAL A 34 5.95 -32.47 6.68
CA VAL A 34 4.58 -32.98 6.69
C VAL A 34 4.43 -33.90 7.88
N LEU A 35 3.40 -33.69 8.70
CA LEU A 35 3.08 -34.55 9.84
C LEU A 35 2.45 -35.88 9.35
N ASP A 36 2.41 -36.91 10.20
CA ASP A 36 1.87 -38.24 9.84
C ASP A 36 0.40 -38.18 9.40
N ASN A 37 -0.36 -37.21 9.88
CA ASN A 37 -1.74 -36.98 9.47
C ASN A 37 -1.87 -36.20 8.14
N GLY A 38 -0.77 -35.79 7.54
CA GLY A 38 -0.72 -35.09 6.26
C GLY A 38 -0.69 -33.56 6.33
N LEU A 39 -0.74 -32.94 7.52
CA LEU A 39 -0.63 -31.50 7.69
C LEU A 39 0.79 -31.03 7.36
N THR A 40 0.90 -30.02 6.51
CA THR A 40 2.19 -29.41 6.17
C THR A 40 2.54 -28.32 7.20
N TYR A 41 3.82 -28.14 7.50
CA TYR A 41 4.27 -27.01 8.31
C TYR A 41 5.45 -26.28 7.68
N TYR A 42 5.48 -24.95 7.93
CA TYR A 42 6.56 -24.03 7.59
C TYR A 42 6.92 -23.24 8.83
N VAL A 43 8.16 -23.35 9.32
CA VAL A 43 8.62 -22.61 10.49
C VAL A 43 9.95 -21.94 10.17
N TYR A 44 10.01 -20.63 10.42
CA TYR A 44 11.18 -19.82 10.09
C TYR A 44 11.52 -18.88 11.26
N SER A 45 12.76 -18.98 11.76
CA SER A 45 13.28 -18.07 12.77
C SER A 45 13.84 -16.81 12.11
N SER A 46 13.34 -15.64 12.51
CA SER A 46 13.77 -14.34 11.97
C SER A 46 13.99 -13.32 13.09
N LYS A 47 15.23 -12.81 13.18
CA LYS A 47 15.59 -11.74 14.13
C LYS A 47 15.11 -10.34 13.72
N ASN A 48 14.65 -10.17 12.47
CA ASN A 48 14.12 -8.87 11.98
C ASN A 48 12.80 -8.47 12.61
N VAL A 49 12.09 -9.43 13.16
CA VAL A 49 10.82 -9.21 13.85
C VAL A 49 11.00 -9.39 15.35
N ALA A 50 12.03 -8.75 15.92
CA ALA A 50 12.42 -8.89 17.32
C ALA A 50 11.22 -8.95 18.27
N ASN A 51 11.20 -9.99 19.12
CA ASN A 51 10.12 -10.26 20.07
C ASN A 51 8.72 -10.47 19.45
N ARG A 52 8.61 -10.86 18.18
CA ARG A 52 7.33 -11.07 17.46
C ARG A 52 7.28 -12.42 16.77
N ALA A 53 6.06 -12.95 16.67
CA ALA A 53 5.71 -14.10 15.84
C ALA A 53 4.48 -13.79 14.97
N PHE A 54 4.42 -14.40 13.81
CA PHE A 54 3.37 -14.28 12.82
C PHE A 54 2.94 -15.69 12.42
N PHE A 55 1.64 -15.94 12.42
CA PHE A 55 1.07 -17.26 12.19
C PHE A 55 0.07 -17.23 11.06
N GLN A 56 0.05 -18.30 10.26
CA GLN A 56 -1.00 -18.53 9.27
C GLN A 56 -1.47 -19.98 9.31
N LEU A 57 -2.80 -20.17 9.22
CA LEU A 57 -3.41 -21.41 8.77
C LEU A 57 -3.76 -21.24 7.30
N LEU A 58 -3.29 -22.14 6.47
CA LEU A 58 -3.52 -22.19 5.02
C LEU A 58 -4.40 -23.40 4.70
N VAL A 59 -5.44 -23.21 3.91
CA VAL A 59 -6.39 -24.28 3.53
C VAL A 59 -6.57 -24.31 2.02
N LYS A 60 -6.35 -25.48 1.37
CA LYS A 60 -6.59 -25.71 -0.07
C LYS A 60 -8.06 -25.96 -0.36
N ALA A 61 -8.92 -25.01 -0.03
CA ALA A 61 -10.37 -25.16 -0.23
C ALA A 61 -11.05 -23.79 -0.32
N GLY A 62 -10.85 -23.07 -1.42
CA GLY A 62 -11.58 -21.84 -1.72
C GLY A 62 -12.91 -22.11 -2.43
N SER A 63 -13.44 -21.09 -3.11
CA SER A 63 -14.74 -21.18 -3.79
C SER A 63 -14.74 -22.11 -5.01
N ALA A 64 -13.59 -22.39 -5.63
CA ALA A 64 -13.49 -23.28 -6.79
C ALA A 64 -13.95 -24.73 -6.52
N VAL A 65 -13.90 -25.18 -5.25
CA VAL A 65 -14.31 -26.54 -4.88
C VAL A 65 -15.79 -26.64 -4.48
N GLU A 66 -16.52 -25.54 -4.55
CA GLU A 66 -17.96 -25.49 -4.24
C GLU A 66 -18.81 -26.20 -5.32
N LYS A 67 -19.91 -26.78 -4.91
CA LYS A 67 -20.97 -27.22 -5.82
C LYS A 67 -21.86 -26.04 -6.19
N ASP A 68 -22.74 -26.22 -7.20
CA ASP A 68 -23.65 -25.16 -7.64
C ASP A 68 -24.55 -24.62 -6.52
N ASN A 69 -24.95 -25.49 -5.59
CA ASN A 69 -25.74 -25.09 -4.42
C ASN A 69 -24.90 -24.69 -3.20
N GLU A 70 -23.58 -24.53 -3.36
CA GLU A 70 -22.64 -24.15 -2.31
C GLU A 70 -21.92 -22.84 -2.61
N ARG A 71 -22.33 -22.09 -3.67
CA ARG A 71 -21.64 -20.85 -4.09
C ARG A 71 -21.69 -19.78 -2.99
N GLY A 72 -20.51 -19.48 -2.43
CA GLY A 72 -20.30 -18.58 -1.28
C GLY A 72 -20.13 -19.29 0.07
N ILE A 73 -20.21 -20.63 0.11
CA ILE A 73 -20.10 -21.36 1.37
C ILE A 73 -18.65 -21.48 1.86
N ALA A 74 -17.66 -21.43 0.97
CA ALA A 74 -16.25 -21.34 1.37
C ALA A 74 -16.00 -20.06 2.19
N HIS A 75 -16.44 -18.91 1.68
CA HIS A 75 -16.35 -17.61 2.34
C HIS A 75 -17.22 -17.56 3.61
N PHE A 76 -18.45 -18.08 3.55
CA PHE A 76 -19.29 -18.20 4.74
C PHE A 76 -18.62 -19.04 5.84
N THR A 77 -17.91 -20.10 5.44
CA THR A 77 -17.17 -20.95 6.40
C THR A 77 -16.05 -20.16 7.06
N GLU A 78 -15.35 -19.30 6.30
CA GLU A 78 -14.32 -18.41 6.84
C GLU A 78 -14.88 -17.50 7.93
N HIS A 79 -16.02 -16.83 7.71
CA HIS A 79 -16.69 -15.99 8.70
C HIS A 79 -17.02 -16.76 9.98
N MET A 80 -17.47 -18.00 9.84
CA MET A 80 -17.85 -18.84 10.99
C MET A 80 -16.69 -19.17 11.92
N MET A 81 -15.43 -19.08 11.47
CA MET A 81 -14.26 -19.28 12.34
C MET A 81 -14.15 -18.22 13.44
N PHE A 82 -14.74 -17.05 13.24
CA PHE A 82 -14.75 -15.96 14.22
C PHE A 82 -15.99 -15.98 15.13
N LYS A 83 -16.94 -16.88 14.89
CA LYS A 83 -18.19 -17.01 15.69
C LYS A 83 -18.14 -18.04 16.81
N GLY A 84 -17.09 -18.83 16.88
CA GLY A 84 -16.83 -19.74 17.98
C GLY A 84 -16.23 -21.06 17.57
N THR A 85 -15.43 -21.56 18.48
CA THR A 85 -14.73 -22.83 18.36
C THR A 85 -14.89 -23.64 19.64
N LYS A 86 -14.29 -24.80 19.69
CA LYS A 86 -14.36 -25.69 20.87
C LYS A 86 -13.78 -25.05 22.14
N HIS A 87 -12.61 -24.37 22.01
CA HIS A 87 -11.94 -23.79 23.17
C HIS A 87 -12.20 -22.28 23.30
N PHE A 88 -12.73 -21.64 22.27
CA PHE A 88 -13.13 -20.24 22.24
C PHE A 88 -14.60 -20.12 21.80
N PRO A 89 -15.58 -20.44 22.69
CA PRO A 89 -16.98 -20.51 22.32
C PRO A 89 -17.60 -19.12 22.10
N GLY A 90 -18.47 -19.00 21.08
CA GLY A 90 -19.20 -17.78 20.78
C GLY A 90 -18.29 -16.59 20.46
N GLU A 91 -18.51 -15.47 21.12
CA GLU A 91 -17.73 -14.23 20.89
C GLU A 91 -16.32 -14.30 21.51
N GLU A 92 -15.95 -15.40 22.14
CA GLU A 92 -14.67 -15.56 22.83
C GLU A 92 -13.47 -15.51 21.85
N VAL A 93 -13.64 -15.89 20.59
CA VAL A 93 -12.59 -15.74 19.57
C VAL A 93 -12.17 -14.27 19.45
N ILE A 94 -13.13 -13.38 19.23
CA ILE A 94 -12.90 -11.93 19.15
C ILE A 94 -12.46 -11.37 20.51
N GLY A 95 -13.12 -11.79 21.59
CA GLY A 95 -12.79 -11.38 22.96
C GLY A 95 -11.36 -11.74 23.37
N PHE A 96 -10.88 -12.94 23.01
CA PHE A 96 -9.50 -13.37 23.24
C PHE A 96 -8.51 -12.43 22.52
N MET A 97 -8.76 -12.16 21.24
CA MET A 97 -7.90 -11.28 20.44
C MET A 97 -7.86 -9.87 21.05
N GLN A 98 -9.01 -9.28 21.33
CA GLN A 98 -9.11 -7.94 21.92
C GLN A 98 -8.35 -7.84 23.25
N ARG A 99 -8.54 -8.79 24.19
CA ARG A 99 -7.85 -8.77 25.49
C ARG A 99 -6.33 -8.91 25.40
N ASN A 100 -5.83 -9.46 24.31
CA ASN A 100 -4.40 -9.63 24.09
C ASN A 100 -3.78 -8.59 23.15
N GLY A 101 -4.52 -7.52 22.80
CA GLY A 101 -4.05 -6.46 21.92
C GLY A 101 -3.76 -6.97 20.50
N ILE A 102 -4.62 -7.85 19.99
CA ILE A 102 -4.60 -8.38 18.62
C ILE A 102 -5.81 -7.77 17.88
N PRO A 103 -5.68 -6.61 17.21
CA PRO A 103 -6.81 -5.95 16.58
C PRO A 103 -7.40 -6.80 15.45
N PHE A 104 -8.72 -7.00 15.48
CA PHE A 104 -9.43 -7.66 14.39
C PHE A 104 -9.41 -6.79 13.13
N GLY A 105 -9.16 -7.41 11.98
CA GLY A 105 -9.02 -6.74 10.69
C GLY A 105 -7.60 -6.23 10.37
N HIS A 106 -6.72 -6.10 11.39
CA HIS A 106 -5.33 -5.69 11.22
C HIS A 106 -4.35 -6.84 11.56
N ASP A 107 -4.28 -7.22 12.84
CA ASP A 107 -3.38 -8.30 13.30
C ASP A 107 -4.05 -9.67 13.27
N SER A 108 -5.37 -9.73 13.19
CA SER A 108 -6.14 -10.94 12.93
C SER A 108 -7.07 -10.71 11.76
N ASN A 109 -6.97 -11.55 10.75
CA ASN A 109 -7.80 -11.47 9.54
C ASN A 109 -7.91 -12.84 8.88
N ALA A 110 -8.79 -12.95 7.86
CA ALA A 110 -8.84 -14.10 6.98
C ALA A 110 -9.19 -13.66 5.55
N PHE A 111 -8.92 -14.53 4.59
CA PHE A 111 -9.17 -14.28 3.17
C PHE A 111 -9.59 -15.57 2.49
N THR A 112 -10.67 -15.51 1.74
CA THR A 112 -11.13 -16.59 0.87
C THR A 112 -10.92 -16.21 -0.59
N GLY A 113 -10.16 -17.01 -1.30
CA GLY A 113 -9.98 -16.93 -2.75
C GLY A 113 -10.69 -18.05 -3.49
N PHE A 114 -10.36 -18.24 -4.77
CA PHE A 114 -10.88 -19.35 -5.55
C PHE A 114 -10.34 -20.70 -5.06
N ASN A 115 -9.04 -20.80 -4.84
CA ASN A 115 -8.37 -22.05 -4.48
C ASN A 115 -7.92 -22.11 -3.02
N THR A 116 -8.01 -21.00 -2.30
CA THR A 116 -7.33 -20.84 -1.00
C THR A 116 -8.22 -20.20 0.04
N VAL A 117 -8.05 -20.62 1.29
CA VAL A 117 -8.46 -19.83 2.47
C VAL A 117 -7.26 -19.65 3.37
N ARG A 118 -7.07 -18.46 3.91
CA ARG A 118 -5.96 -18.11 4.81
C ARG A 118 -6.49 -17.44 6.07
N TYR A 119 -5.98 -17.84 7.23
CA TYR A 119 -6.25 -17.21 8.53
C TYR A 119 -4.95 -16.68 9.10
N LEU A 120 -4.95 -15.47 9.61
CA LEU A 120 -3.76 -14.73 10.03
C LEU A 120 -3.83 -14.36 11.51
N LEU A 121 -2.71 -14.52 12.23
CA LEU A 121 -2.46 -13.90 13.52
C LEU A 121 -1.08 -13.26 13.46
N ASN A 122 -1.03 -11.93 13.42
CA ASN A 122 0.18 -11.17 13.18
C ASN A 122 0.70 -10.52 14.47
N SER A 123 2.00 -10.25 14.51
CA SER A 123 2.64 -9.43 15.54
C SER A 123 2.43 -9.92 16.98
N ILE A 124 2.40 -11.22 17.19
CA ILE A 124 2.21 -11.83 18.52
C ILE A 124 3.51 -11.77 19.33
N PRO A 125 3.50 -11.23 20.57
CA PRO A 125 4.70 -11.18 21.42
C PRO A 125 5.28 -12.55 21.74
N THR A 126 6.58 -12.78 21.48
CA THR A 126 7.24 -14.06 21.77
C THR A 126 7.71 -14.22 23.20
N ASN A 127 7.77 -13.14 23.97
CA ASN A 127 8.06 -13.19 25.41
C ASN A 127 6.89 -13.69 26.29
N ASN A 128 5.74 -14.01 25.66
CA ASN A 128 4.57 -14.60 26.33
C ASN A 128 4.27 -15.97 25.73
N GLU A 129 4.86 -17.02 26.31
CA GLU A 129 4.71 -18.38 25.83
C GLU A 129 3.25 -18.88 25.89
N GLN A 130 2.48 -18.49 26.91
CA GLN A 130 1.08 -18.86 27.02
C GLN A 130 0.23 -18.26 25.90
N LEU A 131 0.57 -17.05 25.45
CA LEU A 131 -0.13 -16.42 24.34
C LEU A 131 0.20 -17.12 23.02
N ILE A 132 1.47 -17.50 22.80
CA ILE A 132 1.90 -18.31 21.66
C ILE A 132 1.12 -19.63 21.60
N ASP A 133 1.05 -20.36 22.72
CA ASP A 133 0.32 -21.63 22.81
C ASP A 133 -1.19 -21.43 22.58
N SER A 134 -1.76 -20.34 23.09
CA SER A 134 -3.17 -19.98 22.84
C SER A 134 -3.45 -19.63 21.38
N CYS A 135 -2.53 -18.95 20.71
CA CYS A 135 -2.62 -18.66 19.27
C CYS A 135 -2.54 -19.96 18.43
N LEU A 136 -1.64 -20.87 18.78
CA LEU A 136 -1.57 -22.19 18.14
C LEU A 136 -2.86 -23.01 18.39
N LEU A 137 -3.43 -22.94 19.60
CA LEU A 137 -4.70 -23.59 19.93
C LEU A 137 -5.86 -23.00 19.12
N LEU A 138 -5.91 -21.67 18.93
CA LEU A 138 -6.92 -21.03 18.08
C LEU A 138 -6.80 -21.48 16.63
N LEU A 139 -5.58 -21.52 16.07
CA LEU A 139 -5.36 -22.07 14.74
C LEU A 139 -5.76 -23.54 14.62
N ARG A 140 -5.50 -24.34 15.68
CA ARG A 140 -5.92 -25.74 15.76
C ARG A 140 -7.45 -25.87 15.74
N ASP A 141 -8.13 -24.99 16.47
CA ASP A 141 -9.60 -24.97 16.50
C ASP A 141 -10.18 -24.55 15.15
N TRP A 142 -9.61 -23.56 14.50
CA TRP A 142 -9.99 -23.18 13.14
C TRP A 142 -9.77 -24.34 12.15
N ALA A 143 -8.69 -25.09 12.32
CA ALA A 143 -8.35 -26.20 11.43
C ALA A 143 -9.31 -27.41 11.55
N ALA A 144 -9.90 -27.67 12.76
CA ALA A 144 -10.65 -28.90 12.97
C ALA A 144 -11.87 -28.80 13.91
N ASP A 145 -11.98 -27.78 14.75
CA ASP A 145 -12.91 -27.76 15.87
C ASP A 145 -13.85 -26.52 15.89
N ALA A 146 -14.17 -25.95 14.72
CA ALA A 146 -15.16 -24.88 14.60
C ALA A 146 -16.57 -25.38 14.96
N THR A 147 -17.35 -24.57 15.69
CA THR A 147 -18.68 -25.00 16.20
C THR A 147 -19.78 -24.84 15.16
N ILE A 148 -19.83 -23.77 14.40
CA ILE A 148 -20.78 -23.47 13.32
C ILE A 148 -22.24 -23.65 13.77
N ASP A 149 -22.71 -22.83 14.68
CA ASP A 149 -24.06 -22.96 15.25
C ASP A 149 -25.13 -22.27 14.39
N LYS A 150 -26.39 -22.80 14.48
CA LYS A 150 -27.51 -22.25 13.68
C LYS A 150 -27.78 -20.76 13.93
N LYS A 151 -27.63 -20.33 15.20
CA LYS A 151 -27.84 -18.93 15.60
C LYS A 151 -26.83 -18.03 14.90
N ASP A 152 -25.57 -18.43 14.90
CA ASP A 152 -24.46 -17.65 14.37
C ASP A 152 -24.48 -17.61 12.82
N VAL A 153 -24.83 -18.73 12.18
CA VAL A 153 -25.07 -18.73 10.73
C VAL A 153 -26.19 -17.76 10.37
N LYS A 154 -27.29 -17.74 11.13
CA LYS A 154 -28.42 -16.83 10.85
C LYS A 154 -28.03 -15.35 11.01
N SER A 155 -27.24 -15.01 12.01
CA SER A 155 -26.76 -13.62 12.20
C SER A 155 -25.76 -13.20 11.12
N GLU A 156 -24.98 -14.13 10.58
CA GLU A 156 -23.92 -13.83 9.62
C GLU A 156 -24.42 -13.62 8.18
N HIS A 157 -25.62 -14.11 7.83
CA HIS A 157 -26.23 -13.86 6.51
C HIS A 157 -26.18 -12.37 6.12
N ASN A 158 -26.67 -11.48 7.01
CA ASN A 158 -26.72 -10.05 6.73
C ASN A 158 -25.32 -9.44 6.65
N VAL A 159 -24.36 -9.90 7.45
CA VAL A 159 -22.99 -9.38 7.44
C VAL A 159 -22.34 -9.60 6.08
N ILE A 160 -22.49 -10.80 5.51
CA ILE A 160 -21.93 -11.13 4.17
C ILE A 160 -22.68 -10.37 3.07
N VAL A 161 -24.00 -10.18 3.20
CA VAL A 161 -24.76 -9.33 2.26
C VAL A 161 -24.29 -7.87 2.29
N GLU A 162 -24.01 -7.31 3.46
CA GLU A 162 -23.45 -5.95 3.57
C GLU A 162 -22.00 -5.88 3.08
N GLU A 163 -21.21 -6.95 3.23
CA GLU A 163 -19.90 -7.07 2.60
C GLU A 163 -20.00 -7.05 1.08
N TRP A 164 -20.83 -7.92 0.50
CA TRP A 164 -21.11 -7.92 -0.92
C TRP A 164 -21.56 -6.56 -1.42
N ARG A 165 -22.49 -5.90 -0.70
CA ARG A 165 -22.95 -4.55 -1.01
C ARG A 165 -21.80 -3.54 -1.04
N SER A 166 -20.92 -3.58 -0.06
CA SER A 166 -19.78 -2.67 0.04
C SER A 166 -18.75 -2.87 -1.08
N GLY A 167 -18.65 -4.08 -1.63
CA GLY A 167 -17.78 -4.43 -2.74
C GLY A 167 -18.34 -4.05 -4.12
N GLN A 168 -19.61 -3.65 -4.24
CA GLN A 168 -20.28 -3.34 -5.51
C GLN A 168 -20.00 -1.92 -6.03
N SER A 169 -18.86 -1.33 -5.70
CA SER A 169 -18.51 0.03 -6.15
C SER A 169 -18.08 0.09 -7.63
N ILE A 170 -17.69 -1.04 -8.24
CA ILE A 170 -17.23 -1.13 -9.64
C ILE A 170 -18.06 -2.19 -10.36
N SER A 171 -19.06 -1.77 -11.12
CA SER A 171 -20.05 -2.67 -11.70
C SER A 171 -19.53 -3.57 -12.83
N PHE A 172 -18.48 -3.17 -13.54
CA PHE A 172 -17.90 -3.94 -14.65
C PHE A 172 -16.81 -4.94 -14.25
N ALA A 173 -16.23 -4.82 -13.04
CA ALA A 173 -15.09 -5.64 -12.63
C ALA A 173 -15.42 -7.14 -12.63
N GLU A 174 -16.60 -7.50 -12.18
CA GLU A 174 -17.08 -8.89 -12.21
C GLU A 174 -17.27 -9.40 -13.65
N GLN A 175 -17.85 -8.57 -14.53
CA GLN A 175 -18.03 -8.95 -15.94
C GLN A 175 -16.69 -9.15 -16.65
N MET A 176 -15.74 -8.24 -16.41
CA MET A 176 -14.38 -8.33 -16.95
C MET A 176 -13.66 -9.60 -16.47
N LEU A 177 -13.78 -9.92 -15.18
CA LEU A 177 -13.19 -11.13 -14.65
C LEU A 177 -13.88 -12.39 -15.22
N ASN A 178 -15.19 -12.37 -15.46
CA ASN A 178 -15.92 -13.44 -16.15
C ASN A 178 -15.39 -13.69 -17.56
N ASP A 179 -15.07 -12.62 -18.29
CA ASP A 179 -14.50 -12.77 -19.65
C ASP A 179 -13.08 -13.34 -19.61
N ILE A 180 -12.26 -12.93 -18.63
CA ILE A 180 -10.92 -13.47 -18.42
C ILE A 180 -10.98 -14.97 -18.07
N LEU A 181 -11.96 -15.38 -17.27
CA LEU A 181 -12.15 -16.75 -16.78
C LEU A 181 -13.14 -17.57 -17.63
N ALA A 182 -13.53 -17.06 -18.79
CA ALA A 182 -14.57 -17.67 -19.61
C ALA A 182 -14.31 -19.15 -19.93
N ASN A 183 -15.39 -19.89 -20.02
CA ASN A 183 -15.40 -21.36 -20.29
C ASN A 183 -14.71 -22.20 -19.20
N SER A 184 -14.57 -21.66 -17.99
CA SER A 184 -14.10 -22.40 -16.82
C SER A 184 -15.10 -22.33 -15.67
N ASP A 185 -15.01 -23.27 -14.74
CA ASP A 185 -15.86 -23.25 -13.53
C ASP A 185 -15.53 -22.04 -12.65
N TYR A 186 -14.35 -21.45 -12.75
CA TYR A 186 -13.99 -20.22 -12.03
C TYR A 186 -14.96 -19.08 -12.29
N SER A 187 -15.45 -18.92 -13.51
CA SER A 187 -16.40 -17.85 -13.87
C SER A 187 -17.74 -17.93 -13.13
N GLN A 188 -18.03 -19.04 -12.45
CA GLN A 188 -19.25 -19.28 -11.69
C GLN A 188 -18.99 -19.46 -10.19
N ARG A 189 -17.74 -19.27 -9.73
CA ARG A 189 -17.29 -19.60 -8.36
C ARG A 189 -16.64 -18.40 -7.66
N TYR A 190 -17.24 -17.22 -7.80
CA TYR A 190 -16.73 -16.06 -7.08
C TYR A 190 -16.73 -16.33 -5.57
N PRO A 191 -15.66 -15.95 -4.85
CA PRO A 191 -15.54 -16.17 -3.40
C PRO A 191 -16.70 -15.59 -2.59
N ILE A 192 -17.16 -14.38 -2.93
CA ILE A 192 -18.32 -13.76 -2.24
C ILE A 192 -19.62 -14.54 -2.44
N GLY A 193 -19.73 -15.33 -3.53
CA GLY A 193 -20.79 -16.26 -3.80
C GLY A 193 -22.07 -15.69 -4.42
N ASP A 194 -23.10 -16.52 -4.46
CA ASP A 194 -24.45 -16.17 -4.92
C ASP A 194 -25.29 -15.76 -3.69
N MET A 195 -25.72 -14.51 -3.63
CA MET A 195 -26.45 -13.98 -2.47
C MET A 195 -27.74 -14.75 -2.19
N LYS A 196 -28.42 -15.33 -3.21
CA LYS A 196 -29.59 -16.18 -2.98
C LYS A 196 -29.27 -17.44 -2.18
N ILE A 197 -28.05 -17.98 -2.37
CA ILE A 197 -27.57 -19.14 -1.61
C ILE A 197 -27.09 -18.67 -0.22
N VAL A 198 -26.31 -17.61 -0.17
CA VAL A 198 -25.75 -17.05 1.07
C VAL A 198 -26.85 -16.69 2.06
N GLU A 199 -27.89 -15.95 1.63
CA GLU A 199 -29.02 -15.52 2.48
C GLU A 199 -29.86 -16.68 3.05
N ASN A 200 -29.84 -17.83 2.38
CA ASN A 200 -30.70 -18.95 2.72
C ASN A 200 -29.95 -20.21 3.13
N CYS A 201 -28.62 -20.17 3.23
CA CYS A 201 -27.83 -21.35 3.57
C CYS A 201 -28.10 -21.83 5.00
N SER A 202 -28.06 -23.15 5.17
CA SER A 202 -28.23 -23.76 6.49
C SER A 202 -26.90 -24.03 7.18
N ALA A 203 -26.88 -24.00 8.50
CA ALA A 203 -25.71 -24.41 9.26
C ALA A 203 -25.23 -25.84 8.92
N LYS A 204 -26.12 -26.71 8.47
CA LYS A 204 -25.76 -28.05 8.01
C LYS A 204 -24.94 -28.01 6.72
N LEU A 205 -25.28 -27.11 5.80
CA LEU A 205 -24.55 -26.94 4.54
C LEU A 205 -23.11 -26.45 4.80
N VAL A 206 -22.96 -25.38 5.62
CA VAL A 206 -21.67 -24.82 6.02
C VAL A 206 -20.84 -25.88 6.76
N LYS A 207 -21.45 -26.59 7.73
CA LYS A 207 -20.81 -27.66 8.50
C LYS A 207 -20.32 -28.81 7.62
N ASN A 208 -21.08 -29.17 6.57
CA ASN A 208 -20.70 -30.21 5.62
C ASN A 208 -19.52 -29.78 4.75
N PHE A 209 -19.50 -28.53 4.32
CA PHE A 209 -18.37 -27.94 3.57
C PHE A 209 -17.09 -27.98 4.42
N TYR A 210 -17.17 -27.44 5.65
CA TYR A 210 -16.06 -27.43 6.61
C TYR A 210 -15.53 -28.85 6.83
N LYS A 211 -16.37 -29.80 7.21
CA LYS A 211 -15.96 -31.19 7.45
C LYS A 211 -15.36 -31.90 6.24
N ARG A 212 -15.77 -31.51 5.04
CA ARG A 212 -15.26 -32.09 3.79
C ARG A 212 -13.87 -31.58 3.45
N TRP A 213 -13.61 -30.30 3.62
CA TRP A 213 -12.41 -29.66 3.08
C TRP A 213 -11.34 -29.34 4.13
N TYR A 214 -11.72 -29.02 5.36
CA TYR A 214 -10.79 -28.74 6.45
C TYR A 214 -10.23 -30.04 7.03
N GLN A 215 -9.33 -30.62 6.27
CA GLN A 215 -8.67 -31.88 6.59
C GLN A 215 -7.17 -31.64 6.67
N PRO A 216 -6.41 -32.27 7.60
CA PRO A 216 -4.98 -32.02 7.78
C PRO A 216 -4.18 -32.04 6.48
N GLN A 217 -4.45 -32.98 5.57
CA GLN A 217 -3.73 -33.09 4.29
C GLN A 217 -4.01 -31.96 3.31
N ASN A 218 -5.04 -31.15 3.53
CA ASN A 218 -5.39 -29.96 2.76
C ASN A 218 -4.95 -28.68 3.46
N GLN A 219 -4.22 -28.77 4.57
CA GLN A 219 -3.87 -27.64 5.42
C GLN A 219 -2.37 -27.51 5.63
N ALA A 220 -1.94 -26.26 5.88
CA ALA A 220 -0.60 -26.01 6.38
C ALA A 220 -0.62 -24.96 7.49
N ILE A 221 0.31 -25.11 8.43
CA ILE A 221 0.64 -24.10 9.44
C ILE A 221 1.95 -23.43 9.04
N ALA A 222 1.94 -22.10 8.94
CA ALA A 222 3.12 -21.30 8.68
C ALA A 222 3.40 -20.36 9.87
N VAL A 223 4.63 -20.36 10.35
CA VAL A 223 5.05 -19.54 11.49
C VAL A 223 6.39 -18.86 11.18
N VAL A 224 6.45 -17.55 11.34
CA VAL A 224 7.68 -16.75 11.20
C VAL A 224 7.84 -15.89 12.44
N GLY A 225 9.02 -15.83 13.03
CA GLY A 225 9.22 -14.95 14.18
C GLY A 225 10.54 -15.11 14.91
N ASP A 226 10.70 -14.33 15.97
CA ASP A 226 11.86 -14.35 16.84
C ASP A 226 11.69 -15.44 17.94
N PHE A 227 12.00 -16.66 17.57
CA PHE A 227 11.94 -17.85 18.42
C PHE A 227 12.94 -18.92 17.95
N ASP A 228 13.11 -20.00 18.72
CA ASP A 228 13.83 -21.18 18.25
C ASP A 228 12.95 -21.99 17.28
N ALA A 229 13.46 -22.22 16.07
CA ALA A 229 12.69 -22.88 15.01
C ALA A 229 12.36 -24.35 15.34
N ASP A 230 13.29 -25.08 15.96
CA ASP A 230 13.10 -26.49 16.26
C ASP A 230 12.11 -26.67 17.43
N GLU A 231 12.16 -25.80 18.44
CA GLU A 231 11.16 -25.77 19.53
C GLU A 231 9.77 -25.44 18.98
N MET A 232 9.66 -24.50 18.06
CA MET A 232 8.38 -24.16 17.43
C MET A 232 7.83 -25.33 16.60
N VAL A 233 8.68 -26.07 15.88
CA VAL A 233 8.28 -27.30 15.17
C VAL A 233 7.67 -28.31 16.15
N GLU A 234 8.29 -28.51 17.31
CA GLU A 234 7.74 -29.43 18.34
C GLU A 234 6.40 -28.92 18.90
N LYS A 235 6.23 -27.61 19.12
CA LYS A 235 4.91 -27.04 19.50
C LYS A 235 3.85 -27.33 18.42
N VAL A 236 4.19 -27.15 17.14
CA VAL A 236 3.28 -27.47 16.01
C VAL A 236 2.94 -28.96 15.98
N ARG A 237 3.93 -29.83 16.11
CA ARG A 237 3.70 -31.30 16.16
C ARG A 237 2.78 -31.71 17.31
N ASN A 238 3.02 -31.18 18.50
CA ASN A 238 2.21 -31.48 19.69
C ASN A 238 0.78 -30.97 19.57
N MET A 239 0.59 -29.77 18.97
CA MET A 239 -0.72 -29.13 18.84
C MET A 239 -1.58 -29.75 17.72
N PHE A 240 -0.97 -30.16 16.60
CA PHE A 240 -1.71 -30.57 15.40
C PHE A 240 -1.56 -32.06 15.05
N GLY A 241 -0.63 -32.77 15.68
CA GLY A 241 -0.32 -34.17 15.33
C GLY A 241 -1.44 -35.17 15.59
N ASP A 242 -2.32 -34.90 16.53
CA ASP A 242 -3.48 -35.75 16.90
C ASP A 242 -4.70 -35.58 15.99
N MET A 243 -4.68 -34.58 15.09
CA MET A 243 -5.76 -34.36 14.16
C MET A 243 -5.98 -35.61 13.28
N LYS A 244 -7.21 -36.05 13.18
CA LYS A 244 -7.53 -37.24 12.37
C LYS A 244 -7.44 -36.92 10.89
N ARG A 245 -6.62 -37.70 10.18
CA ARG A 245 -6.61 -37.66 8.72
C ARG A 245 -7.99 -38.06 8.18
N GLY A 246 -8.54 -37.22 7.31
CA GLY A 246 -9.79 -37.50 6.64
C GLY A 246 -9.65 -38.46 5.45
N GLY A 247 -10.72 -38.62 4.67
CA GLY A 247 -10.68 -39.37 3.41
C GLY A 247 -9.73 -38.73 2.38
N ASN A 248 -9.33 -39.49 1.36
CA ASN A 248 -8.45 -39.02 0.27
C ASN A 248 -9.21 -38.06 -0.67
N ILE A 249 -9.70 -36.94 -0.19
CA ILE A 249 -10.29 -35.89 -1.00
C ILE A 249 -9.22 -34.80 -1.16
N SER A 250 -8.68 -34.71 -2.36
CA SER A 250 -7.83 -33.59 -2.77
C SER A 250 -8.66 -32.59 -3.55
N PRO A 251 -8.59 -31.29 -3.25
CA PRO A 251 -9.28 -30.30 -4.07
C PRO A 251 -8.72 -30.31 -5.49
N ALA A 252 -9.58 -30.59 -6.45
CA ALA A 252 -9.25 -30.47 -7.86
C ALA A 252 -9.41 -29.01 -8.27
N GLN A 253 -8.37 -28.44 -8.86
CA GLN A 253 -8.47 -27.09 -9.44
C GLN A 253 -9.20 -27.16 -10.77
N PRO A 254 -10.14 -26.25 -11.05
CA PRO A 254 -10.78 -26.18 -12.36
C PRO A 254 -9.77 -25.91 -13.47
N VAL A 255 -10.04 -26.49 -14.64
CA VAL A 255 -9.25 -26.19 -15.83
C VAL A 255 -9.60 -24.80 -16.34
N LEU A 256 -8.60 -24.02 -16.73
CA LEU A 256 -8.75 -22.73 -17.35
C LEU A 256 -8.39 -22.83 -18.84
N PRO A 257 -9.36 -23.10 -19.73
CA PRO A 257 -9.08 -23.38 -21.14
C PRO A 257 -8.61 -22.12 -21.89
N ASP A 258 -7.73 -22.32 -22.87
CA ASP A 258 -7.33 -21.26 -23.78
C ASP A 258 -8.42 -20.94 -24.79
N PHE A 259 -8.49 -19.71 -25.21
CA PHE A 259 -9.22 -19.29 -26.40
C PHE A 259 -8.27 -18.73 -27.46
N SER A 260 -8.47 -19.17 -28.70
CA SER A 260 -7.54 -18.89 -29.81
C SER A 260 -7.86 -17.60 -30.58
N THR A 261 -9.09 -17.11 -30.43
CA THR A 261 -9.57 -15.92 -31.15
C THR A 261 -9.74 -14.78 -30.15
N PRO A 262 -9.18 -13.58 -30.42
CA PRO A 262 -9.42 -12.42 -29.60
C PRO A 262 -10.91 -12.13 -29.43
N LYS A 263 -11.33 -11.78 -28.24
CA LYS A 263 -12.69 -11.30 -27.94
C LYS A 263 -12.70 -9.79 -27.89
N ILE A 264 -13.82 -9.18 -28.29
CA ILE A 264 -14.08 -7.76 -28.05
C ILE A 264 -15.14 -7.69 -26.96
N ALA A 265 -14.88 -6.89 -25.92
CA ALA A 265 -15.77 -6.75 -24.78
C ALA A 265 -16.02 -5.27 -24.45
N PHE A 266 -17.28 -4.93 -24.28
CA PHE A 266 -17.73 -3.57 -23.93
C PHE A 266 -18.28 -3.57 -22.51
N TYR A 267 -17.77 -2.66 -21.69
CA TYR A 267 -18.23 -2.45 -20.33
C TYR A 267 -18.64 -1.00 -20.15
N GLN A 268 -19.72 -0.78 -19.46
CA GLN A 268 -20.20 0.58 -19.15
C GLN A 268 -20.40 0.75 -17.64
N ASP A 269 -20.00 1.89 -17.14
CA ASP A 269 -20.20 2.26 -15.74
C ASP A 269 -20.51 3.77 -15.62
N LYS A 270 -21.54 4.09 -14.85
CA LYS A 270 -21.94 5.49 -14.60
C LYS A 270 -20.85 6.30 -13.88
N GLN A 271 -19.92 5.63 -13.23
CA GLN A 271 -18.87 6.25 -12.43
C GLN A 271 -17.58 6.49 -13.23
N MET A 272 -17.49 5.96 -14.46
CA MET A 272 -16.30 6.17 -15.30
C MET A 272 -16.20 7.64 -15.73
N PRO A 273 -15.06 8.33 -15.49
CA PRO A 273 -14.86 9.72 -15.87
C PRO A 273 -14.48 9.90 -17.34
N TYR A 274 -13.91 8.88 -17.96
CA TYR A 274 -13.45 8.82 -19.35
C TYR A 274 -13.50 7.38 -19.86
N VAL A 275 -13.14 7.16 -21.10
CA VAL A 275 -13.05 5.82 -21.69
C VAL A 275 -11.68 5.22 -21.40
N LEU A 276 -11.65 3.96 -20.95
CA LEU A 276 -10.44 3.14 -20.94
C LEU A 276 -10.44 2.22 -22.15
N ASN A 277 -9.52 2.46 -23.07
CA ASN A 277 -9.30 1.68 -24.27
C ASN A 277 -8.17 0.70 -24.02
N GLY A 278 -8.46 -0.58 -23.82
CA GLY A 278 -7.48 -1.52 -23.30
C GLY A 278 -7.45 -2.86 -24.02
N ILE A 279 -6.36 -3.57 -23.76
CA ILE A 279 -6.17 -4.97 -24.17
C ILE A 279 -5.77 -5.75 -22.92
N ILE A 280 -6.46 -6.87 -22.72
CA ILE A 280 -6.19 -7.81 -21.63
C ILE A 280 -5.67 -9.09 -22.26
N ILE A 281 -4.54 -9.59 -21.79
CA ILE A 281 -3.98 -10.87 -22.24
C ILE A 281 -3.71 -11.72 -21.01
N ARG A 282 -4.39 -12.86 -20.93
CA ARG A 282 -4.15 -13.86 -19.91
C ARG A 282 -2.93 -14.71 -20.28
N THR A 283 -1.97 -14.81 -19.39
CA THR A 283 -0.83 -15.72 -19.49
C THR A 283 -1.03 -16.90 -18.57
N ASN A 284 -0.78 -18.11 -19.08
CA ASN A 284 -0.78 -19.32 -18.27
C ASN A 284 0.53 -19.46 -17.47
N ALA A 285 0.57 -20.45 -16.58
CA ALA A 285 1.81 -20.84 -15.93
C ALA A 285 2.93 -21.07 -16.96
N PRO A 286 4.20 -20.79 -16.63
CA PRO A 286 5.32 -21.15 -17.49
C PRO A 286 5.29 -22.64 -17.87
N GLU A 287 5.65 -22.96 -19.12
CA GLU A 287 5.81 -24.37 -19.54
C GLU A 287 6.95 -25.06 -18.79
N ALA A 288 8.02 -24.32 -18.49
CA ALA A 288 9.10 -24.80 -17.64
C ALA A 288 8.66 -24.85 -16.18
N ASP A 289 9.13 -25.87 -15.45
CA ASP A 289 8.85 -26.01 -14.02
C ASP A 289 9.26 -24.73 -13.27
N ILE A 290 8.34 -24.15 -12.53
CA ILE A 290 8.53 -22.93 -11.74
C ILE A 290 9.68 -23.06 -10.74
N ASN A 291 10.05 -24.27 -10.34
CA ASN A 291 11.15 -24.57 -9.42
C ASN A 291 12.51 -24.67 -10.12
N THR A 292 12.58 -24.34 -11.41
CA THR A 292 13.82 -24.34 -12.18
C THR A 292 14.22 -22.94 -12.60
N MET A 293 15.48 -22.78 -12.99
CA MET A 293 15.99 -21.53 -13.57
C MET A 293 15.21 -21.10 -14.80
N GLY A 294 14.78 -22.04 -15.66
CA GLY A 294 13.99 -21.77 -16.85
C GLY A 294 12.60 -21.18 -16.49
N GLY A 295 11.95 -21.73 -15.49
CA GLY A 295 10.68 -21.20 -14.99
C GLY A 295 10.82 -19.79 -14.41
N GLN A 296 11.84 -19.55 -13.60
CA GLN A 296 12.13 -18.21 -13.02
C GLN A 296 12.51 -17.21 -14.11
N ARG A 297 13.25 -17.62 -15.13
CA ARG A 297 13.56 -16.77 -16.28
C ARG A 297 12.32 -16.35 -17.04
N THR A 298 11.39 -17.24 -17.29
CA THR A 298 10.12 -16.91 -17.96
C THR A 298 9.36 -15.83 -17.18
N ILE A 299 9.28 -15.95 -15.85
CA ILE A 299 8.65 -14.92 -14.99
C ILE A 299 9.38 -13.58 -15.09
N ALA A 300 10.72 -13.60 -15.02
CA ALA A 300 11.53 -12.39 -15.11
C ALA A 300 11.37 -11.69 -16.47
N TYR A 301 11.29 -12.45 -17.57
CA TYR A 301 11.05 -11.89 -18.91
C TYR A 301 9.67 -11.24 -19.03
N ARG A 302 8.63 -11.84 -18.46
CA ARG A 302 7.28 -11.24 -18.43
C ARG A 302 7.27 -9.92 -17.67
N ASN A 303 7.92 -9.85 -16.52
CA ASN A 303 8.08 -8.60 -15.77
C ASN A 303 8.91 -7.56 -16.55
N LYS A 304 9.96 -7.99 -17.26
CA LYS A 304 10.76 -7.11 -18.12
C LYS A 304 9.95 -6.54 -19.30
N ILE A 305 9.13 -7.38 -19.95
CA ILE A 305 8.20 -6.99 -21.02
C ILE A 305 7.20 -5.95 -20.50
N GLU A 306 6.63 -6.15 -19.32
CA GLU A 306 5.76 -5.16 -18.65
C GLU A 306 6.45 -3.80 -18.54
N ASN A 307 7.66 -3.77 -17.99
CA ASN A 307 8.43 -2.53 -17.82
C ASN A 307 8.76 -1.83 -19.15
N ILE A 308 9.07 -2.60 -20.19
CA ILE A 308 9.33 -2.04 -21.52
C ILE A 308 8.06 -1.43 -22.10
N LEU A 309 6.96 -2.17 -22.07
CA LEU A 309 5.68 -1.70 -22.60
C LEU A 309 5.18 -0.47 -21.84
N ASN A 310 5.34 -0.41 -20.51
CA ASN A 310 5.00 0.78 -19.73
C ASN A 310 5.75 2.02 -20.25
N ARG A 311 7.06 1.92 -20.47
CA ARG A 311 7.85 3.03 -21.00
C ARG A 311 7.39 3.45 -22.40
N LYS A 312 7.06 2.48 -23.27
CA LYS A 312 6.55 2.75 -24.62
C LYS A 312 5.18 3.42 -24.59
N LEU A 313 4.25 2.96 -23.76
CA LEU A 313 2.94 3.60 -23.60
C LEU A 313 3.06 5.03 -23.04
N GLU A 314 3.91 5.25 -22.05
CA GLU A 314 4.18 6.59 -21.54
C GLU A 314 4.79 7.52 -22.62
N ALA A 315 5.67 7.00 -23.48
CA ALA A 315 6.22 7.76 -24.59
C ALA A 315 5.16 8.10 -25.66
N ILE A 316 4.21 7.19 -25.90
CA ILE A 316 3.05 7.45 -26.78
C ILE A 316 2.18 8.55 -26.17
N LYS A 317 1.83 8.43 -24.91
CA LYS A 317 1.02 9.42 -24.18
C LYS A 317 1.67 10.81 -24.21
N ALA A 318 2.98 10.90 -24.02
CA ALA A 318 3.71 12.18 -24.07
C ALA A 318 3.57 12.90 -25.42
N LYS A 319 3.43 12.15 -26.52
CA LYS A 319 3.23 12.70 -27.88
C LYS A 319 1.75 12.98 -28.23
N HIS A 320 0.81 12.38 -27.49
CA HIS A 320 -0.62 12.44 -27.75
C HIS A 320 -1.37 12.96 -26.52
N LYS A 321 -1.50 14.30 -26.43
CA LYS A 321 -2.13 14.99 -25.28
C LYS A 321 -3.63 14.69 -25.10
N ASP A 322 -4.25 14.04 -26.05
CA ASP A 322 -5.62 13.53 -26.02
C ASP A 322 -5.73 12.12 -25.39
N MET A 323 -4.60 11.55 -24.92
CA MET A 323 -4.54 10.34 -24.11
C MET A 323 -4.28 10.72 -22.66
N TYR A 324 -5.20 10.39 -21.76
CA TYR A 324 -5.16 10.82 -20.35
C TYR A 324 -4.25 9.96 -19.50
N ASP A 325 -4.46 8.65 -19.59
CA ASP A 325 -3.72 7.67 -18.82
C ASP A 325 -3.06 6.67 -19.74
N ALA A 326 -1.91 6.17 -19.33
CA ALA A 326 -1.30 5.00 -19.94
C ALA A 326 -0.87 4.09 -18.81
N SER A 327 -1.33 2.88 -18.82
CA SER A 327 -0.94 1.91 -17.83
C SER A 327 -0.79 0.53 -18.43
N ILE A 328 0.17 -0.20 -17.91
CA ILE A 328 0.23 -1.64 -18.04
C ILE A 328 0.37 -2.23 -16.64
N VAL A 329 -0.36 -3.29 -16.40
CA VAL A 329 -0.30 -4.04 -15.14
C VAL A 329 -0.20 -5.52 -15.48
N TYR A 330 0.83 -6.16 -14.95
CA TYR A 330 0.99 -7.61 -15.01
C TYR A 330 0.71 -8.18 -13.62
N GLN A 331 -0.51 -8.64 -13.43
CA GLN A 331 -1.01 -9.04 -12.13
C GLN A 331 -1.57 -10.45 -12.10
N GLU A 332 -1.58 -11.06 -10.94
CA GLU A 332 -2.23 -12.35 -10.73
C GLU A 332 -3.73 -12.25 -10.97
N ILE A 333 -4.27 -13.27 -11.63
CA ILE A 333 -5.71 -13.42 -11.81
C ILE A 333 -6.23 -14.13 -10.57
N ALA A 334 -6.71 -13.36 -9.61
CA ALA A 334 -7.14 -13.87 -8.32
C ALA A 334 -6.02 -14.74 -7.68
N ASP A 335 -6.35 -15.91 -7.15
CA ASP A 335 -5.39 -16.88 -6.60
C ASP A 335 -5.23 -18.14 -7.48
N ILE A 336 -5.41 -17.98 -8.80
CA ILE A 336 -5.20 -19.08 -9.76
C ILE A 336 -3.70 -19.24 -10.00
N ALA A 337 -3.16 -20.36 -9.54
CA ALA A 337 -1.73 -20.61 -9.48
C ALA A 337 -0.98 -20.27 -10.77
N ASN A 338 0.01 -19.38 -10.67
CA ASN A 338 0.91 -18.98 -11.75
C ASN A 338 0.23 -18.43 -13.01
N THR A 339 -1.04 -18.04 -12.91
CA THR A 339 -1.81 -17.42 -14.00
C THR A 339 -1.90 -15.93 -13.75
N LYS A 340 -1.48 -15.14 -14.74
CA LYS A 340 -1.46 -13.68 -14.65
C LYS A 340 -2.12 -13.05 -15.88
N SER A 341 -2.44 -11.77 -15.80
CA SER A 341 -2.88 -10.99 -16.96
C SER A 341 -2.02 -9.75 -17.15
N PHE A 342 -1.72 -9.47 -18.42
CA PHE A 342 -1.37 -8.13 -18.85
C PHE A 342 -2.66 -7.37 -19.10
N LEU A 343 -2.81 -6.23 -18.45
CA LEU A 343 -3.85 -5.25 -18.73
C LEU A 343 -3.15 -3.94 -19.12
N PHE A 344 -3.36 -3.46 -20.33
CA PHE A 344 -2.72 -2.24 -20.82
C PHE A 344 -3.66 -1.44 -21.73
N GLY A 345 -3.52 -0.10 -21.69
CA GLY A 345 -4.41 0.78 -22.43
C GLY A 345 -4.17 2.25 -22.20
N PHE A 346 -5.04 3.05 -22.82
CA PHE A 346 -5.10 4.50 -22.69
C PHE A 346 -6.47 4.97 -22.20
N GLY A 347 -6.48 5.96 -21.30
CA GLY A 347 -7.66 6.79 -21.06
C GLY A 347 -7.81 7.84 -22.16
N SER A 348 -9.03 8.07 -22.65
CA SER A 348 -9.33 9.10 -23.65
C SER A 348 -10.77 9.57 -23.58
N ASP A 349 -11.09 10.68 -24.26
CA ASP A 349 -12.46 11.01 -24.62
C ASP A 349 -13.04 9.95 -25.56
N PRO A 350 -14.37 9.74 -25.57
CA PRO A 350 -15.01 8.77 -26.46
C PRO A 350 -14.62 8.95 -27.94
N ALA A 351 -14.55 10.19 -28.42
CA ALA A 351 -14.19 10.52 -29.78
C ALA A 351 -12.77 10.07 -30.18
N ASN A 352 -11.88 9.88 -29.22
CA ASN A 352 -10.48 9.49 -29.43
C ASN A 352 -10.23 7.99 -29.27
N SER A 353 -11.26 7.18 -28.96
CA SER A 353 -11.11 5.74 -28.69
C SER A 353 -10.50 4.98 -29.86
N LYS A 354 -10.95 5.23 -31.10
CA LYS A 354 -10.37 4.56 -32.30
C LYS A 354 -8.88 4.88 -32.46
N LYS A 355 -8.47 6.11 -32.17
CA LYS A 355 -7.07 6.53 -32.21
C LYS A 355 -6.25 5.81 -31.13
N ALA A 356 -6.79 5.67 -29.92
CA ALA A 356 -6.13 4.96 -28.84
C ALA A 356 -5.84 3.48 -29.22
N TYR A 357 -6.83 2.79 -29.78
CA TYR A 357 -6.63 1.42 -30.26
C TYR A 357 -5.65 1.32 -31.44
N GLU A 358 -5.66 2.28 -32.35
CA GLU A 358 -4.67 2.31 -33.45
C GLU A 358 -3.24 2.47 -32.90
N LEU A 359 -3.03 3.33 -31.93
CA LEU A 359 -1.72 3.52 -31.27
C LEU A 359 -1.25 2.25 -30.57
N LEU A 360 -2.14 1.59 -29.81
CA LEU A 360 -1.85 0.31 -29.18
C LEU A 360 -1.51 -0.78 -30.20
N ALA A 361 -2.35 -0.93 -31.21
CA ALA A 361 -2.17 -1.96 -32.24
C ALA A 361 -0.87 -1.77 -33.01
N LYS A 362 -0.54 -0.53 -33.43
CA LYS A 362 0.71 -0.21 -34.12
C LYS A 362 1.93 -0.57 -33.28
N GLN A 363 1.96 -0.19 -32.03
CA GLN A 363 3.08 -0.50 -31.15
C GLN A 363 3.28 -1.99 -30.95
N LEU A 364 2.19 -2.74 -30.73
CA LEU A 364 2.26 -4.18 -30.54
C LEU A 364 2.68 -4.91 -31.82
N GLU A 365 2.12 -4.51 -32.98
CA GLU A 365 2.46 -5.12 -34.27
C GLU A 365 3.90 -4.83 -34.68
N PHE A 366 4.40 -3.61 -34.38
CA PHE A 366 5.81 -3.27 -34.60
C PHE A 366 6.72 -4.21 -33.80
N LEU A 367 6.45 -4.36 -32.47
CA LEU A 367 7.25 -5.22 -31.61
C LEU A 367 7.14 -6.70 -32.01
N ARG A 368 5.95 -7.14 -32.43
CA ARG A 368 5.76 -8.52 -32.88
C ARG A 368 6.63 -8.87 -34.10
N ARG A 369 6.79 -7.95 -35.05
CA ARG A 369 7.62 -8.13 -36.26
C ARG A 369 9.08 -7.92 -36.01
N ASN A 370 9.44 -6.80 -35.37
CA ASN A 370 10.80 -6.30 -35.31
C ASN A 370 11.50 -6.62 -33.98
N GLY A 371 10.72 -6.98 -32.95
CA GLY A 371 11.22 -7.23 -31.60
C GLY A 371 11.66 -5.94 -30.87
N PHE A 372 12.29 -6.12 -29.74
CA PHE A 372 12.80 -5.03 -28.92
C PHE A 372 14.13 -4.50 -29.44
N LYS A 373 14.37 -3.21 -29.29
CA LYS A 373 15.70 -2.60 -29.50
C LYS A 373 16.58 -2.79 -28.25
N ASP A 374 17.88 -2.75 -28.41
CA ASP A 374 18.84 -2.90 -27.30
C ASP A 374 18.58 -1.88 -26.18
N GLU A 375 18.27 -0.65 -26.53
CA GLU A 375 17.91 0.43 -25.60
C GLU A 375 16.62 0.20 -24.82
N ASP A 376 15.73 -0.68 -25.29
CA ASP A 376 14.48 -1.00 -24.61
C ASP A 376 14.70 -1.86 -23.37
N TRP A 377 15.68 -2.77 -23.39
CA TRP A 377 15.81 -3.80 -22.36
C TRP A 377 17.19 -3.84 -21.68
N LYS A 378 18.23 -3.34 -22.29
CA LYS A 378 19.56 -3.24 -21.65
C LYS A 378 19.50 -2.13 -20.61
N LYS A 379 19.90 -2.40 -19.37
CA LYS A 379 20.04 -1.34 -18.37
C LYS A 379 21.23 -0.46 -18.72
N GLU A 380 21.05 0.87 -18.74
CA GLU A 380 22.16 1.85 -18.80
C GLU A 380 23.08 1.75 -17.55
N TYR A 381 22.57 1.20 -16.45
CA TYR A 381 23.32 0.98 -15.22
C TYR A 381 23.80 -0.45 -15.15
N ILE A 382 25.07 -0.65 -15.42
CA ILE A 382 25.78 -1.81 -14.88
C ILE A 382 25.75 -1.63 -13.37
N TYR A 383 25.05 -2.51 -12.67
CA TYR A 383 25.16 -2.60 -11.22
C TYR A 383 26.66 -2.82 -10.92
N ASN A 384 27.37 -1.79 -10.42
CA ASN A 384 28.79 -1.84 -10.07
C ASN A 384 29.09 -2.73 -8.85
N GLY A 385 28.23 -3.68 -8.56
CA GLY A 385 28.37 -4.78 -7.63
C GLY A 385 28.15 -6.14 -8.31
N ALA A 386 28.19 -6.15 -9.64
CA ALA A 386 28.02 -7.37 -10.41
C ALA A 386 29.09 -8.40 -10.02
N ALA A 387 28.63 -9.57 -9.65
CA ALA A 387 29.44 -10.76 -9.58
C ALA A 387 30.32 -10.85 -10.83
N THR A 388 31.60 -11.03 -10.62
CA THR A 388 32.56 -11.24 -11.71
C THR A 388 32.19 -12.52 -12.46
N TYR A 389 31.91 -12.35 -13.77
CA TYR A 389 31.60 -13.51 -14.63
C TYR A 389 32.81 -14.42 -14.75
N ASN A 390 32.60 -15.68 -14.50
CA ASN A 390 33.51 -16.73 -14.96
C ASN A 390 32.96 -17.26 -16.29
N GLU A 391 33.52 -16.82 -17.39
CA GLU A 391 33.07 -17.16 -18.75
C GLU A 391 33.02 -18.65 -19.05
N ASP A 392 33.83 -19.45 -18.31
CA ASP A 392 33.97 -20.88 -18.51
C ASP A 392 33.03 -21.74 -17.65
N SER A 393 32.21 -21.14 -16.79
CA SER A 393 31.35 -21.89 -15.86
C SER A 393 29.98 -22.20 -16.49
N THR A 394 29.52 -23.44 -16.31
CA THR A 394 28.26 -23.95 -16.86
C THR A 394 27.14 -24.15 -15.83
N LEU A 395 27.46 -24.00 -14.54
CA LEU A 395 26.50 -24.18 -13.44
C LEU A 395 26.56 -23.04 -12.43
N ILE A 396 25.42 -22.65 -11.90
CA ILE A 396 25.36 -21.72 -10.77
C ILE A 396 25.72 -22.49 -9.50
N ASN A 397 26.70 -21.98 -8.76
CA ASN A 397 27.14 -22.61 -7.53
C ASN A 397 26.43 -21.98 -6.33
N PHE A 398 25.38 -22.63 -5.83
CA PHE A 398 24.68 -22.25 -4.61
C PHE A 398 25.41 -22.86 -3.41
N THR A 399 26.29 -22.09 -2.78
CA THR A 399 27.05 -22.58 -1.60
C THR A 399 26.25 -22.30 -0.31
N ASP A 400 26.54 -23.05 0.76
CA ASP A 400 25.94 -22.81 2.09
C ASP A 400 26.14 -21.38 2.60
N THR A 401 27.14 -20.67 2.12
CA THR A 401 27.40 -19.27 2.46
C THR A 401 26.31 -18.34 1.93
N CYS A 402 25.65 -18.70 0.82
CA CYS A 402 24.51 -17.95 0.28
C CYS A 402 23.32 -17.92 1.23
N TYR A 403 23.18 -18.94 2.05
CA TYR A 403 22.05 -19.07 2.97
C TYR A 403 22.29 -18.40 4.33
N LYS A 404 23.54 -18.23 4.73
CA LYS A 404 23.88 -17.67 6.05
C LYS A 404 23.91 -16.14 6.08
N ALA A 405 23.95 -15.47 4.92
CA ALA A 405 24.35 -14.08 4.87
C ALA A 405 23.20 -13.08 5.13
N GLU A 406 21.92 -13.45 5.02
CA GLU A 406 20.85 -12.47 4.97
C GLU A 406 19.48 -12.92 5.51
N ASN A 407 19.45 -13.57 6.67
CA ASN A 407 18.17 -13.74 7.39
C ASN A 407 17.48 -12.40 7.74
N ASP A 408 18.15 -11.29 7.48
CA ASP A 408 17.76 -9.98 7.98
C ASP A 408 16.89 -9.15 7.00
N TYR A 409 16.58 -9.64 5.80
CA TYR A 409 15.92 -8.84 4.76
C TYR A 409 14.44 -9.16 4.50
N TYR A 410 13.94 -10.32 4.91
CA TYR A 410 12.53 -10.63 4.70
C TYR A 410 11.65 -10.11 5.83
N ARG A 411 10.68 -9.27 5.50
CA ARG A 411 9.57 -9.02 6.40
C ARG A 411 8.83 -10.33 6.65
N ALA A 412 8.35 -10.55 7.86
CA ALA A 412 7.63 -11.79 8.20
C ALA A 412 6.44 -12.06 7.27
N THR A 413 5.75 -11.02 6.84
CA THR A 413 4.63 -11.11 5.89
C THR A 413 5.06 -11.59 4.50
N ASP A 414 6.26 -11.21 4.03
CA ASP A 414 6.77 -11.64 2.73
C ASP A 414 7.15 -13.13 2.76
N LEU A 415 7.75 -13.60 3.86
CA LEU A 415 8.02 -15.01 4.08
C LEU A 415 6.73 -15.83 4.14
N LEU A 416 5.74 -15.39 4.90
CA LEU A 416 4.46 -16.07 5.00
C LEU A 416 3.74 -16.13 3.63
N ASN A 417 3.82 -15.08 2.82
CA ASN A 417 3.31 -15.09 1.46
C ASN A 417 4.07 -16.10 0.58
N SER A 418 5.40 -16.20 0.71
CA SER A 418 6.20 -17.18 0.00
C SER A 418 5.83 -18.61 0.41
N PHE A 419 5.56 -18.87 1.69
CA PHE A 419 5.10 -20.17 2.17
C PHE A 419 3.70 -20.50 1.63
N ALA A 420 2.81 -19.52 1.59
CA ALA A 420 1.49 -19.69 1.01
C ALA A 420 1.57 -20.02 -0.48
N THR A 421 2.34 -19.27 -1.27
CA THR A 421 2.52 -19.54 -2.71
C THR A 421 3.20 -20.89 -2.97
N ASN A 422 4.13 -21.31 -2.10
CA ASN A 422 4.68 -22.66 -2.17
C ASN A 422 3.62 -23.72 -1.89
N PHE A 423 2.83 -23.55 -0.84
CA PHE A 423 1.79 -24.51 -0.47
C PHE A 423 0.73 -24.65 -1.54
N PHE A 424 0.23 -23.54 -2.08
CA PHE A 424 -0.88 -23.53 -3.04
C PHE A 424 -0.43 -23.82 -4.48
N ALA A 425 0.72 -23.27 -4.90
CA ALA A 425 1.16 -23.25 -6.30
C ALA A 425 2.50 -23.97 -6.55
N GLY A 426 3.17 -24.45 -5.50
CA GLY A 426 4.47 -25.14 -5.62
C GLY A 426 5.65 -24.21 -5.90
N ASN A 427 5.52 -22.91 -5.79
CA ASN A 427 6.60 -21.95 -6.06
C ASN A 427 7.81 -22.18 -5.14
N PRO A 428 9.05 -21.94 -5.59
CA PRO A 428 10.23 -22.11 -4.76
C PRO A 428 10.26 -21.08 -3.61
N ILE A 429 10.77 -21.49 -2.46
CA ILE A 429 11.06 -20.60 -1.34
C ILE A 429 12.55 -20.33 -1.36
N MET A 430 12.95 -19.13 -1.76
CA MET A 430 14.32 -18.72 -1.95
C MET A 430 14.77 -17.78 -0.86
N SER A 431 16.02 -17.89 -0.42
CA SER A 431 16.66 -16.80 0.34
C SER A 431 16.83 -15.56 -0.56
N ARG A 432 16.97 -14.39 0.05
CA ARG A 432 17.21 -13.15 -0.71
C ARG A 432 18.49 -13.23 -1.55
N VAL A 433 19.52 -13.90 -1.03
CA VAL A 433 20.78 -14.10 -1.74
C VAL A 433 20.58 -14.94 -2.99
N VAL A 434 19.90 -16.07 -2.86
CA VAL A 434 19.58 -16.94 -4.01
C VAL A 434 18.74 -16.18 -5.04
N TYR A 435 17.75 -15.43 -4.59
CA TYR A 435 16.95 -14.58 -5.48
C TYR A 435 17.83 -13.58 -6.25
N ASN A 436 18.72 -12.86 -5.57
CA ASN A 436 19.61 -11.89 -6.21
C ASN A 436 20.58 -12.53 -7.18
N VAL A 437 21.12 -13.71 -6.86
CA VAL A 437 21.99 -14.48 -7.78
C VAL A 437 21.22 -14.86 -9.04
N ILE A 438 20.00 -15.36 -8.90
CA ILE A 438 19.13 -15.73 -10.02
C ILE A 438 18.77 -14.51 -10.87
N ASP A 439 18.35 -13.42 -10.24
CA ASP A 439 17.97 -12.18 -10.92
C ASP A 439 19.15 -11.61 -11.72
N ASN A 440 20.33 -11.53 -11.11
CA ASN A 440 21.54 -11.10 -11.79
C ASN A 440 21.92 -12.03 -12.96
N HIS A 441 21.82 -13.35 -12.77
CA HIS A 441 22.10 -14.30 -13.84
C HIS A 441 21.14 -14.13 -15.01
N ILE A 442 19.84 -14.02 -14.74
CA ILE A 442 18.82 -13.82 -15.77
C ILE A 442 19.06 -12.49 -16.50
N GLU A 443 19.33 -11.40 -15.77
CA GLU A 443 19.60 -10.10 -16.36
C GLU A 443 20.76 -10.14 -17.36
N ASN A 444 21.84 -10.81 -16.97
CA ASN A 444 23.08 -10.86 -17.75
C ASN A 444 23.03 -11.91 -18.88
N SER A 445 22.20 -12.94 -18.76
CA SER A 445 22.01 -13.97 -19.80
C SER A 445 20.83 -13.67 -20.74
N THR A 446 20.09 -12.59 -20.51
CA THR A 446 19.00 -12.15 -21.37
C THR A 446 19.54 -11.80 -22.76
N THR A 447 18.97 -12.40 -23.80
CA THR A 447 19.24 -12.05 -25.20
C THR A 447 17.97 -11.50 -25.85
N LYS A 448 18.18 -10.72 -26.91
CA LYS A 448 17.07 -10.18 -27.72
C LYS A 448 16.12 -11.29 -28.18
N GLU A 449 16.69 -12.39 -28.71
CA GLU A 449 15.94 -13.50 -29.28
C GLU A 449 15.01 -14.17 -28.27
N LEU A 450 15.48 -14.34 -27.04
CA LEU A 450 14.70 -14.96 -25.96
C LEU A 450 13.57 -14.05 -25.49
N LEU A 451 13.87 -12.75 -25.36
CA LEU A 451 12.87 -11.76 -24.94
C LEU A 451 11.80 -11.55 -26.03
N ASP A 452 12.22 -11.48 -27.29
CA ASP A 452 11.32 -11.36 -28.45
C ASP A 452 10.45 -12.62 -28.61
N LYS A 453 11.00 -13.81 -28.29
CA LYS A 453 10.20 -15.05 -28.32
C LYS A 453 9.10 -15.01 -27.27
N GLU A 454 9.42 -14.69 -26.02
CA GLU A 454 8.43 -14.60 -24.94
C GLU A 454 7.37 -13.56 -25.26
N PHE A 455 7.76 -12.40 -25.83
CA PHE A 455 6.80 -11.40 -26.28
C PHE A 455 5.85 -11.95 -27.35
N ARG A 456 6.37 -12.61 -28.38
CA ARG A 456 5.53 -13.20 -29.44
C ARG A 456 4.60 -14.29 -28.92
N ASP A 457 5.06 -15.06 -27.97
CA ASP A 457 4.24 -16.12 -27.34
C ASP A 457 3.07 -15.52 -26.56
N ILE A 458 3.32 -14.46 -25.78
CA ILE A 458 2.28 -13.71 -25.04
C ILE A 458 1.32 -13.02 -26.01
N PHE A 459 1.83 -12.29 -27.00
CA PHE A 459 1.05 -11.48 -27.93
C PHE A 459 0.67 -12.23 -29.22
N SER A 460 0.49 -13.53 -29.13
CA SER A 460 0.08 -14.41 -30.24
C SER A 460 -1.40 -14.27 -30.67
N GLY A 461 -2.18 -13.50 -29.90
CA GLY A 461 -3.65 -13.39 -30.09
C GLY A 461 -4.45 -14.40 -29.28
N LYS A 462 -3.80 -15.38 -28.65
CA LYS A 462 -4.46 -16.28 -27.71
C LYS A 462 -4.79 -15.55 -26.41
N ASN A 463 -5.87 -15.94 -25.78
CA ASN A 463 -6.29 -15.41 -24.47
C ASN A 463 -6.34 -13.87 -24.41
N THR A 464 -6.71 -13.24 -25.54
CA THR A 464 -6.70 -11.79 -25.72
C THR A 464 -8.14 -11.26 -25.69
N ILE A 465 -8.36 -10.19 -24.91
CA ILE A 465 -9.62 -9.46 -24.85
C ILE A 465 -9.32 -8.00 -25.19
N ILE A 466 -9.96 -7.48 -26.23
CA ILE A 466 -9.97 -6.04 -26.53
C ILE A 466 -11.09 -5.47 -25.69
N SER A 467 -10.75 -4.70 -24.66
CA SER A 467 -11.69 -4.20 -23.66
C SER A 467 -11.95 -2.70 -23.84
N HIS A 468 -13.21 -2.33 -23.91
CA HIS A 468 -13.67 -0.95 -23.97
C HIS A 468 -14.54 -0.65 -22.76
N ILE A 469 -14.02 0.17 -21.85
CA ILE A 469 -14.70 0.55 -20.62
C ILE A 469 -15.07 2.02 -20.73
N SER A 470 -16.38 2.33 -20.74
CA SER A 470 -16.82 3.71 -21.00
C SER A 470 -17.85 4.20 -19.99
N PRO A 471 -18.03 5.52 -19.87
CA PRO A 471 -19.20 6.11 -19.20
C PRO A 471 -20.50 5.56 -19.80
N GLU A 472 -21.52 5.36 -18.97
CA GLU A 472 -22.83 4.93 -19.49
C GLU A 472 -23.41 5.98 -20.45
N GLY A 473 -23.85 5.52 -21.63
CA GLY A 473 -24.41 6.38 -22.68
C GLY A 473 -23.38 7.13 -23.51
N ALA A 474 -22.08 6.89 -23.32
CA ALA A 474 -21.06 7.42 -24.22
C ALA A 474 -21.08 6.71 -25.59
N ASP A 475 -20.70 7.44 -26.64
CA ASP A 475 -20.51 6.84 -27.96
C ASP A 475 -19.39 5.79 -27.92
N MET A 476 -19.69 4.60 -28.43
CA MET A 476 -18.75 3.49 -28.46
C MET A 476 -18.42 3.10 -29.92
N PRO A 477 -17.17 2.68 -30.21
CA PRO A 477 -16.85 2.02 -31.47
C PRO A 477 -17.62 0.69 -31.56
N SER A 478 -17.97 0.25 -32.78
CA SER A 478 -18.51 -1.10 -32.96
C SER A 478 -17.42 -2.17 -32.92
N GLU A 479 -17.82 -3.46 -32.82
CA GLU A 479 -16.87 -4.58 -32.93
C GLU A 479 -16.17 -4.57 -34.29
N GLU A 480 -16.91 -4.23 -35.36
CA GLU A 480 -16.39 -4.12 -36.71
C GLU A 480 -15.36 -2.99 -36.82
N ASP A 481 -15.62 -1.85 -36.19
CA ASP A 481 -14.67 -0.73 -36.13
C ASP A 481 -13.35 -1.14 -35.49
N LEU A 482 -13.42 -1.81 -34.33
CA LEU A 482 -12.21 -2.25 -33.62
C LEU A 482 -11.48 -3.35 -34.41
N SER A 483 -12.18 -4.34 -34.92
CA SER A 483 -11.59 -5.39 -35.76
C SER A 483 -10.89 -4.80 -36.98
N ALA A 484 -11.53 -3.85 -37.68
CA ALA A 484 -10.95 -3.17 -38.84
C ALA A 484 -9.68 -2.41 -38.53
N ILE A 485 -9.56 -1.81 -37.32
CA ILE A 485 -8.32 -1.15 -36.88
C ILE A 485 -7.18 -2.16 -36.80
N PHE A 486 -7.39 -3.28 -36.11
CA PHE A 486 -6.34 -4.29 -35.94
C PHE A 486 -5.97 -4.95 -37.29
N ASP A 487 -6.92 -5.21 -38.15
CA ASP A 487 -6.66 -5.79 -39.48
C ASP A 487 -5.91 -4.82 -40.40
N ARG A 488 -6.29 -3.54 -40.37
CA ARG A 488 -5.57 -2.50 -41.11
C ARG A 488 -4.11 -2.38 -40.62
N VAL A 489 -3.90 -2.35 -39.30
CA VAL A 489 -2.56 -2.26 -38.74
C VAL A 489 -1.72 -3.49 -39.10
N ARG A 490 -2.30 -4.70 -39.13
CA ARG A 490 -1.59 -5.89 -39.59
C ARG A 490 -1.17 -5.84 -41.06
N SER A 491 -1.85 -5.03 -41.89
CA SER A 491 -1.51 -4.87 -43.32
C SER A 491 -0.51 -3.73 -43.59
N MET A 492 -0.17 -2.89 -42.60
CA MET A 492 0.77 -1.79 -42.72
C MET A 492 2.19 -2.29 -42.99
N THR A 493 3.00 -1.45 -43.66
CA THR A 493 4.43 -1.69 -43.81
C THR A 493 5.17 -1.37 -42.50
N ASP A 494 6.43 -1.78 -42.39
CA ASP A 494 7.23 -1.48 -41.19
C ASP A 494 7.52 0.01 -41.05
N GLU A 495 7.61 0.76 -42.18
CA GLU A 495 7.73 2.21 -42.19
C GLU A 495 6.47 2.93 -41.67
N GLU A 496 5.28 2.39 -41.96
CA GLU A 496 4.00 2.92 -41.47
C GLU A 496 3.77 2.59 -40.00
N LEU A 497 4.31 1.48 -39.54
CA LEU A 497 4.22 1.07 -38.12
C LEU A 497 5.13 1.94 -37.26
N ALA A 498 6.30 2.31 -37.73
CA ALA A 498 7.37 3.08 -37.07
C ALA A 498 7.42 2.95 -35.55
N ASP A 499 8.51 2.39 -35.02
CA ASP A 499 8.65 2.30 -33.55
C ASP A 499 8.50 3.68 -32.92
N ILE A 500 7.83 3.72 -31.80
CA ILE A 500 7.86 4.92 -31.01
C ILE A 500 9.25 5.06 -30.41
N ASP A 501 9.89 6.15 -30.77
CA ASP A 501 11.15 6.50 -30.16
C ASP A 501 10.93 6.77 -28.67
N VAL A 502 11.43 5.83 -27.84
CA VAL A 502 11.45 5.96 -26.38
C VAL A 502 12.55 6.89 -25.90
N THR A 503 13.37 7.49 -26.81
CA THR A 503 14.24 8.58 -26.43
C THR A 503 13.34 9.72 -25.93
N LYS A 504 12.98 9.63 -24.66
CA LYS A 504 12.41 10.74 -23.90
C LYS A 504 13.32 11.94 -24.14
N ALA A 505 12.73 13.08 -24.45
CA ALA A 505 13.42 14.32 -24.16
C ALA A 505 13.99 14.11 -22.75
N LYS A 506 15.33 14.08 -22.64
CA LYS A 506 15.95 13.60 -21.40
C LYS A 506 15.49 14.50 -20.27
N LYS A 507 14.86 13.93 -19.27
CA LYS A 507 14.77 14.55 -17.96
C LYS A 507 16.17 14.87 -17.49
N PHE A 508 16.28 15.83 -16.61
CA PHE A 508 17.57 16.08 -15.96
C PHE A 508 18.11 14.80 -15.35
N GLU A 509 19.35 14.50 -15.65
CA GLU A 509 20.08 13.44 -14.98
C GLU A 509 20.17 13.76 -13.48
N ILE A 510 19.90 12.77 -12.64
CA ILE A 510 20.10 12.89 -11.20
C ILE A 510 21.61 12.94 -10.96
N LEU A 511 22.09 14.00 -10.32
CA LEU A 511 23.52 14.20 -10.08
C LEU A 511 23.89 13.76 -8.67
N HIS A 512 24.98 12.98 -8.57
CA HIS A 512 25.54 12.65 -7.27
C HIS A 512 26.20 13.88 -6.65
N VAL A 513 25.88 14.21 -5.40
CA VAL A 513 26.32 15.46 -4.76
C VAL A 513 27.85 15.60 -4.64
N ASP A 514 28.57 14.50 -4.57
CA ASP A 514 30.04 14.53 -4.51
C ASP A 514 30.68 14.92 -5.85
N SER A 515 29.95 14.84 -6.97
CA SER A 515 30.39 15.33 -8.28
C SER A 515 30.24 16.85 -8.41
N LEU A 516 29.57 17.50 -7.48
CA LEU A 516 29.29 18.93 -7.54
C LEU A 516 30.42 19.76 -6.92
N ASP A 517 30.91 20.76 -7.64
CA ASP A 517 31.77 21.79 -7.08
C ASP A 517 30.90 22.90 -6.47
N ILE A 518 30.61 22.76 -5.18
CA ILE A 518 29.78 23.70 -4.44
C ILE A 518 30.63 24.68 -3.66
N THR A 519 30.73 25.92 -4.20
CA THR A 519 31.34 27.04 -3.47
C THR A 519 30.26 27.83 -2.76
N THR A 520 30.36 27.94 -1.44
CA THR A 520 29.40 28.67 -0.60
C THR A 520 30.06 29.84 0.16
N ILE A 521 29.29 30.86 0.44
CA ILE A 521 29.70 31.88 1.43
C ILE A 521 29.28 31.36 2.80
N GLN A 522 30.27 31.03 3.62
CA GLN A 522 30.05 30.48 4.95
C GLN A 522 29.21 31.40 5.83
N GLY A 523 28.15 30.86 6.42
CA GLY A 523 27.34 31.55 7.42
C GLY A 523 28.07 31.72 8.72
N MET A 524 27.53 32.57 9.62
CA MET A 524 28.08 32.81 10.96
C MET A 524 27.10 32.32 12.03
N LEU A 525 27.65 31.83 13.13
CA LEU A 525 26.88 31.55 14.36
C LEU A 525 26.60 32.85 15.07
N LYS A 526 25.34 33.17 15.37
CA LYS A 526 24.96 34.36 16.14
C LYS A 526 24.97 34.12 17.65
N ASN A 527 24.27 33.05 18.06
CA ASN A 527 24.21 32.66 19.46
C ASN A 527 23.77 31.18 19.60
N THR A 528 23.95 30.67 20.81
CA THR A 528 23.45 29.35 21.21
C THR A 528 22.62 29.47 22.48
N VAL A 529 21.61 28.62 22.61
CA VAL A 529 20.75 28.51 23.79
C VAL A 529 20.67 27.05 24.21
N VAL A 530 20.85 26.76 25.47
CA VAL A 530 20.64 25.43 26.06
C VAL A 530 19.23 25.42 26.65
N LEU A 531 18.37 24.57 26.15
CA LEU A 531 17.00 24.45 26.65
C LEU A 531 16.93 23.48 27.83
N ASN A 532 17.65 22.37 27.73
CA ASN A 532 17.79 21.37 28.80
C ASN A 532 19.02 20.47 28.50
N ASP A 533 19.25 19.44 29.30
CA ASP A 533 20.41 18.55 29.19
C ASP A 533 20.51 17.83 27.84
N SER A 534 19.40 17.66 27.14
CA SER A 534 19.32 16.92 25.86
C SER A 534 19.20 17.85 24.66
N ILE A 535 18.70 19.06 24.79
CA ILE A 535 18.37 19.96 23.68
C ILE A 535 19.08 21.29 23.79
N SER A 536 19.73 21.65 22.68
CA SER A 536 20.29 22.98 22.51
C SER A 536 20.00 23.56 21.12
N GLU A 537 19.90 24.87 21.03
CA GLU A 537 19.65 25.61 19.80
C GLU A 537 20.86 26.47 19.43
N ALA A 538 21.11 26.58 18.13
CA ALA A 538 22.06 27.48 17.52
C ALA A 538 21.37 28.35 16.48
N TYR A 539 21.60 29.64 16.49
CA TYR A 539 20.96 30.58 15.55
C TYR A 539 21.99 31.09 14.56
N LEU A 540 21.75 30.92 13.29
CA LEU A 540 22.65 31.28 12.19
C LEU A 540 22.39 32.69 11.66
N SER A 541 23.39 33.25 10.96
CA SER A 541 23.32 34.63 10.41
C SER A 541 22.22 34.79 9.36
N ASN A 542 21.88 33.73 8.62
CA ASN A 542 20.82 33.72 7.63
C ASN A 542 19.42 33.51 8.22
N GLY A 543 19.30 33.44 9.56
CA GLY A 543 18.01 33.25 10.27
C GLY A 543 17.54 31.81 10.38
N VAL A 544 18.34 30.83 9.95
CA VAL A 544 18.06 29.41 10.19
C VAL A 544 18.41 29.10 11.65
N LYS A 545 17.53 28.33 12.30
CA LYS A 545 17.75 27.75 13.60
C LYS A 545 18.23 26.31 13.46
N VAL A 546 19.22 25.92 14.25
CA VAL A 546 19.68 24.53 14.33
C VAL A 546 19.37 24.00 15.72
N VAL A 547 18.66 22.89 15.79
CA VAL A 547 18.33 22.20 17.04
C VAL A 547 19.18 20.95 17.14
N PHE A 548 20.00 20.86 18.15
CA PHE A 548 20.70 19.62 18.49
C PHE A 548 19.93 18.90 19.59
N TRP A 549 19.45 17.71 19.24
CA TRP A 549 18.71 16.84 20.16
C TRP A 549 19.55 15.61 20.48
N ASN A 550 20.28 15.65 21.58
CA ASN A 550 21.12 14.56 22.03
C ASN A 550 20.24 13.44 22.62
N LYS A 551 19.88 12.49 21.78
CA LYS A 551 19.09 11.31 22.13
C LYS A 551 19.73 10.09 21.47
N LYS A 552 19.95 9.02 22.23
CA LYS A 552 20.41 7.77 21.63
C LYS A 552 19.37 7.24 20.64
N THR A 553 19.78 7.02 19.42
CA THR A 553 18.98 6.48 18.34
C THR A 553 19.30 5.00 18.10
N ASP A 554 18.41 4.28 17.42
CA ASP A 554 18.69 2.90 17.01
C ASP A 554 19.84 2.86 16.01
N ASN A 555 20.74 1.90 16.16
CA ASN A 555 21.91 1.74 15.29
C ASN A 555 22.89 2.93 15.26
N ASP A 556 22.87 3.81 16.27
CA ASP A 556 23.70 5.02 16.35
C ASP A 556 23.54 5.97 15.15
N ASN A 557 22.36 5.98 14.54
CA ASN A 557 22.04 6.88 13.43
C ASN A 557 22.03 8.34 13.87
N LEU A 558 22.44 9.25 12.98
CA LEU A 558 22.11 10.67 13.06
C LEU A 558 20.94 10.95 12.10
N ASN A 559 19.85 11.45 12.66
CA ASN A 559 18.68 11.89 11.93
C ASN A 559 18.74 13.41 11.69
N PHE A 560 18.51 13.82 10.45
CA PHE A 560 18.48 15.22 10.06
C PHE A 560 17.10 15.53 9.49
N LEU A 561 16.50 16.62 9.96
CA LEU A 561 15.22 17.12 9.44
C LEU A 561 15.32 18.64 9.24
N PHE A 562 15.35 19.05 7.98
CA PHE A 562 15.22 20.47 7.65
C PHE A 562 13.75 20.81 7.43
N ARG A 563 13.29 21.90 8.03
CA ARG A 563 11.92 22.39 7.96
C ARG A 563 11.88 23.86 7.60
N ARG A 564 11.03 24.20 6.64
CA ARG A 564 10.70 25.60 6.34
C ARG A 564 9.20 25.82 6.61
N PRO A 565 8.83 26.79 7.45
CA PRO A 565 7.44 26.97 7.89
C PRO A 565 6.58 27.72 6.86
N SER A 566 6.60 27.29 5.60
CA SER A 566 5.77 27.87 4.53
C SER A 566 4.77 26.87 3.97
N GLY A 567 5.27 25.83 3.34
CA GLY A 567 4.46 24.92 2.56
C GLY A 567 3.73 25.62 1.40
N PHE A 568 2.90 24.87 0.67
CA PHE A 568 2.19 25.44 -0.45
C PHE A 568 1.02 26.37 -0.05
N SER A 569 0.66 26.46 1.25
CA SER A 569 -0.36 27.38 1.69
C SER A 569 -0.06 28.86 1.40
N VAL A 570 1.22 29.20 1.21
CA VAL A 570 1.67 30.56 0.88
C VAL A 570 1.50 30.92 -0.60
N LEU A 571 1.19 29.95 -1.47
CA LEU A 571 0.94 30.17 -2.88
C LEU A 571 -0.33 31.01 -3.06
N LYS A 572 -0.37 31.82 -4.11
CA LYS A 572 -1.58 32.54 -4.50
C LYS A 572 -2.62 31.54 -5.07
N ASP A 573 -3.88 31.94 -5.08
CA ASP A 573 -4.96 31.07 -5.57
C ASP A 573 -4.74 30.63 -7.02
N ASN A 574 -4.22 31.50 -7.87
CA ASN A 574 -3.87 31.20 -9.26
C ASN A 574 -2.54 30.42 -9.44
N GLU A 575 -1.88 30.05 -8.35
CA GLU A 575 -0.63 29.27 -8.32
C GLU A 575 -0.78 27.98 -7.48
N ILE A 576 -1.93 27.81 -6.81
CA ILE A 576 -2.09 26.76 -5.79
C ILE A 576 -1.89 25.34 -6.36
N HIS A 577 -2.30 25.08 -7.58
CA HIS A 577 -2.19 23.75 -8.20
C HIS A 577 -0.79 23.40 -8.68
N TYR A 578 0.18 24.33 -8.60
CA TYR A 578 1.59 23.96 -8.70
C TYR A 578 2.12 23.22 -7.46
N ASN A 579 1.31 23.10 -6.38
CA ASN A 579 1.75 22.50 -5.11
C ASN A 579 2.36 21.11 -5.26
N GLY A 580 1.73 20.23 -6.03
CA GLY A 580 2.17 18.85 -6.26
C GLY A 580 3.45 18.72 -7.10
N ILE A 581 3.83 19.76 -7.83
CA ILE A 581 4.93 19.71 -8.79
C ILE A 581 6.14 20.60 -8.42
N LEU A 582 6.03 21.38 -7.32
CA LEU A 582 7.09 22.30 -6.89
C LEU A 582 8.45 21.62 -6.68
N SER A 583 8.45 20.40 -6.20
CA SER A 583 9.69 19.65 -5.93
C SER A 583 9.98 18.58 -6.99
N SER A 584 8.95 18.05 -7.68
CA SER A 584 9.14 16.97 -8.65
C SER A 584 9.70 17.44 -10.01
N CYS A 585 9.52 18.72 -10.34
CA CYS A 585 9.93 19.30 -11.62
C CYS A 585 11.21 20.12 -11.55
N VAL A 586 11.98 20.02 -10.49
CA VAL A 586 13.31 20.67 -10.38
C VAL A 586 14.41 19.62 -10.49
N ARG A 587 15.66 20.08 -10.69
CA ARG A 587 16.80 19.16 -10.71
C ARG A 587 16.91 18.41 -9.40
N HIS A 588 16.98 17.06 -9.47
CA HIS A 588 17.16 16.19 -8.33
C HIS A 588 18.63 15.82 -8.15
N TYR A 589 18.96 15.50 -6.92
CA TYR A 589 20.29 15.07 -6.52
C TYR A 589 20.20 13.74 -5.79
N GLU A 590 21.24 12.95 -5.90
CA GLU A 590 21.39 11.73 -5.11
C GLU A 590 22.54 11.88 -4.11
N PHE A 591 22.36 11.22 -3.00
CA PHE A 591 23.32 11.10 -1.93
C PHE A 591 23.47 9.63 -1.60
N TYR A 592 24.67 9.10 -1.65
CA TYR A 592 25.00 7.71 -1.36
C TYR A 592 24.21 6.73 -2.25
N ASN A 593 23.17 6.08 -1.76
CA ASN A 593 22.33 5.14 -2.52
C ASN A 593 20.86 5.59 -2.64
N GLY A 594 20.57 6.85 -2.41
CA GLY A 594 19.20 7.36 -2.46
C GLY A 594 19.10 8.81 -2.87
N SER A 595 18.01 9.13 -3.56
CA SER A 595 17.59 10.49 -3.84
C SER A 595 16.40 10.81 -2.92
N ALA A 596 16.42 12.02 -2.35
CA ALA A 596 15.25 12.57 -1.69
C ALA A 596 14.90 13.92 -2.31
N ILE A 597 13.63 14.26 -2.27
CA ILE A 597 13.12 15.55 -2.73
C ILE A 597 12.54 16.33 -1.55
N VAL A 598 12.52 17.65 -1.68
CA VAL A 598 11.84 18.49 -0.69
C VAL A 598 10.34 18.13 -0.67
N ASN A 599 9.86 17.66 0.44
CA ASN A 599 8.45 17.32 0.62
C ASN A 599 7.66 18.60 0.92
N VAL A 600 7.01 19.15 -0.09
CA VAL A 600 6.18 20.36 0.01
C VAL A 600 4.79 19.97 0.51
N LYS A 601 4.48 20.34 1.76
CA LYS A 601 3.21 20.08 2.42
C LYS A 601 2.37 21.37 2.53
N PRO A 602 1.11 21.29 2.97
CA PRO A 602 0.29 22.50 3.06
C PRO A 602 0.91 23.65 3.88
N PHE A 603 1.50 23.38 5.03
CA PHE A 603 1.93 24.41 5.99
C PHE A 603 3.42 24.35 6.33
N GLU A 604 4.18 23.52 5.66
CA GLU A 604 5.62 23.42 5.81
C GLU A 604 6.25 22.68 4.63
N ASP A 605 7.53 22.95 4.38
CA ASP A 605 8.36 22.06 3.59
C ASP A 605 9.27 21.27 4.50
N ALA A 606 9.57 20.05 4.15
CA ALA A 606 10.46 19.19 4.91
C ALA A 606 11.44 18.46 3.99
N LEU A 607 12.67 18.33 4.42
CA LEU A 607 13.68 17.46 3.83
C LEU A 607 14.35 16.70 4.95
N ASP A 608 14.22 15.40 4.96
CA ASP A 608 14.76 14.54 6.01
C ASP A 608 15.71 13.49 5.43
N HIS A 609 16.68 13.11 6.24
CA HIS A 609 17.61 12.03 5.92
C HIS A 609 18.28 11.51 7.18
N CYS A 610 18.76 10.27 7.14
CA CYS A 610 19.55 9.69 8.21
C CYS A 610 20.90 9.17 7.70
N ILE A 611 21.93 9.25 8.52
CA ILE A 611 23.23 8.63 8.27
C ILE A 611 23.69 7.83 9.48
N ARG A 612 24.36 6.73 9.21
CA ARG A 612 25.06 5.94 10.22
C ARG A 612 26.55 6.24 10.21
N ASP A 613 27.12 6.36 9.02
CA ASP A 613 28.52 6.65 8.82
C ASP A 613 28.77 8.17 8.89
N ARG A 614 29.61 8.60 9.85
CA ARG A 614 29.94 10.01 10.06
C ARG A 614 30.83 10.59 8.96
N GLU A 615 31.52 9.76 8.19
CA GLU A 615 32.33 10.20 7.04
C GLU A 615 31.44 10.79 5.93
N GLN A 616 30.16 10.41 5.89
CA GLN A 616 29.17 10.89 4.90
C GLN A 616 28.58 12.27 5.25
N LEU A 617 28.94 12.87 6.38
CA LEU A 617 28.30 14.07 6.90
C LEU A 617 28.46 15.28 5.95
N GLU A 618 29.64 15.46 5.35
CA GLU A 618 29.83 16.55 4.40
C GLU A 618 29.02 16.36 3.12
N SER A 619 28.98 15.16 2.57
CA SER A 619 28.14 14.81 1.40
C SER A 619 26.66 15.02 1.70
N LEU A 620 26.20 14.66 2.90
CA LEU A 620 24.84 14.93 3.35
C LEU A 620 24.54 16.44 3.40
N MET A 621 25.43 17.24 3.94
CA MET A 621 25.23 18.70 4.01
C MET A 621 25.25 19.34 2.63
N LYS A 622 26.10 18.85 1.70
CA LYS A 622 26.05 19.21 0.27
C LYS A 622 24.69 18.86 -0.35
N PHE A 623 24.18 17.67 -0.05
CA PHE A 623 22.87 17.22 -0.54
C PHE A 623 21.75 18.15 -0.06
N PHE A 624 21.69 18.49 1.24
CA PHE A 624 20.71 19.44 1.75
C PHE A 624 20.81 20.79 1.02
N TYR A 625 22.02 21.31 0.86
CA TYR A 625 22.21 22.58 0.18
C TYR A 625 21.74 22.51 -1.29
N ALA A 626 22.18 21.51 -2.04
CA ALA A 626 21.81 21.33 -3.45
C ALA A 626 20.29 21.17 -3.62
N ALA A 627 19.66 20.32 -2.84
CA ALA A 627 18.22 20.08 -2.92
C ALA A 627 17.39 21.31 -2.55
N LEU A 628 17.78 22.01 -1.49
CA LEU A 628 17.08 23.22 -1.03
C LEU A 628 17.31 24.45 -1.94
N THR A 629 18.37 24.49 -2.73
CA THR A 629 18.65 25.60 -3.66
C THR A 629 18.37 25.27 -5.12
N SER A 630 17.83 24.09 -5.39
CA SER A 630 17.49 23.66 -6.76
C SER A 630 16.37 24.52 -7.33
N THR A 631 16.70 25.33 -8.35
CA THR A 631 15.73 26.20 -9.05
C THR A 631 15.71 25.96 -10.55
N GLU A 632 16.50 25.01 -11.06
CA GLU A 632 16.50 24.61 -12.46
C GLU A 632 15.28 23.70 -12.70
N VAL A 633 14.37 24.17 -13.55
CA VAL A 633 13.13 23.47 -13.87
C VAL A 633 13.33 22.55 -15.07
N ASP A 634 13.06 21.26 -14.84
CA ASP A 634 13.00 20.25 -15.89
C ASP A 634 11.69 20.40 -16.67
N SER A 635 11.79 20.84 -17.93
CA SER A 635 10.62 21.07 -18.78
C SER A 635 9.89 19.78 -19.15
N VAL A 636 10.59 18.66 -19.24
CA VAL A 636 9.99 17.36 -19.55
C VAL A 636 9.20 16.85 -18.36
N ALA A 637 9.80 16.92 -17.17
CA ALA A 637 9.10 16.57 -15.94
C ALA A 637 7.87 17.47 -15.71
N PHE A 638 7.99 18.77 -16.00
CA PHE A 638 6.87 19.70 -15.90
C PHE A 638 5.72 19.32 -16.85
N GLU A 639 5.99 18.99 -18.10
CA GLU A 639 4.97 18.59 -19.06
C GLU A 639 4.26 17.28 -18.63
N GLU A 640 5.02 16.30 -18.15
CA GLU A 640 4.44 15.05 -17.64
C GLU A 640 3.53 15.29 -16.42
N GLU A 641 3.98 16.12 -15.48
CA GLU A 641 3.17 16.44 -14.29
C GLU A 641 1.92 17.26 -14.63
N MET A 642 2.01 18.16 -15.59
CA MET A 642 0.84 18.89 -16.12
C MET A 642 -0.17 17.94 -16.75
N GLN A 643 0.26 16.90 -17.47
CA GLN A 643 -0.65 15.86 -17.99
C GLN A 643 -1.35 15.09 -16.86
N LYS A 644 -0.64 14.76 -15.78
CA LYS A 644 -1.26 14.13 -14.58
C LYS A 644 -2.28 15.05 -13.93
N LEU A 645 -1.99 16.34 -13.81
CA LEU A 645 -2.95 17.31 -13.30
C LEU A 645 -4.19 17.42 -14.20
N GLN A 646 -4.03 17.37 -15.52
CA GLN A 646 -5.16 17.34 -16.46
C GLN A 646 -6.00 16.08 -16.31
N ALA A 647 -5.39 14.90 -16.20
CA ALA A 647 -6.09 13.64 -15.94
C ALA A 647 -6.85 13.69 -14.60
N SER A 648 -6.22 14.26 -13.57
CA SER A 648 -6.87 14.49 -12.27
C SER A 648 -8.06 15.45 -12.37
N ALA A 649 -7.94 16.52 -13.15
CA ALA A 649 -9.05 17.47 -13.38
C ALA A 649 -10.22 16.80 -14.09
N VAL A 650 -9.96 15.99 -15.11
CA VAL A 650 -11.00 15.21 -15.81
C VAL A 650 -11.66 14.22 -14.85
N SER A 651 -10.88 13.48 -14.08
CA SER A 651 -11.43 12.56 -13.06
C SER A 651 -12.27 13.30 -12.01
N ALA A 652 -11.79 14.44 -11.52
CA ALA A 652 -12.50 15.25 -10.53
C ALA A 652 -13.79 15.89 -11.07
N SER A 653 -13.92 16.07 -12.38
CA SER A 653 -15.14 16.57 -13.01
C SER A 653 -16.29 15.58 -12.98
N ASN A 654 -16.00 14.29 -12.72
CA ASN A 654 -17.02 13.26 -12.57
C ASN A 654 -18.00 13.62 -11.44
N PRO A 655 -19.32 13.58 -11.65
CA PRO A 655 -20.33 13.91 -10.64
C PRO A 655 -20.19 13.12 -9.34
N MET A 656 -19.81 11.84 -9.42
CA MET A 656 -19.56 11.01 -8.25
C MET A 656 -18.38 11.55 -7.42
N MET A 657 -17.26 11.88 -8.09
CA MET A 657 -16.08 12.41 -7.40
C MET A 657 -16.38 13.78 -6.77
N GLN A 658 -17.15 14.62 -7.44
CA GLN A 658 -17.62 15.89 -6.86
C GLN A 658 -18.44 15.65 -5.59
N SER A 659 -19.34 14.67 -5.60
CA SER A 659 -20.11 14.28 -4.40
C SER A 659 -19.22 13.76 -3.29
N VAL A 660 -18.21 12.93 -3.62
CA VAL A 660 -17.20 12.47 -2.66
C VAL A 660 -16.44 13.64 -2.04
N TYR A 661 -16.00 14.62 -2.83
CA TYR A 661 -15.31 15.82 -2.30
C TYR A 661 -16.22 16.65 -1.39
N LYS A 662 -17.49 16.89 -1.76
CA LYS A 662 -18.45 17.60 -0.90
C LYS A 662 -18.63 16.91 0.45
N ILE A 663 -18.71 15.58 0.47
CA ILE A 663 -18.81 14.80 1.72
C ILE A 663 -17.51 14.89 2.50
N SER A 664 -16.35 14.67 1.87
CA SER A 664 -15.04 14.63 2.53
C SER A 664 -14.67 15.97 3.20
N TYR A 665 -15.04 17.08 2.57
CA TYR A 665 -14.77 18.42 3.07
C TYR A 665 -15.97 19.08 3.76
N LEU A 666 -17.01 18.30 4.08
CA LEU A 666 -18.23 18.80 4.71
C LEU A 666 -18.00 19.69 5.95
N PRO A 667 -17.02 19.42 6.83
CA PRO A 667 -16.75 20.31 7.96
C PRO A 667 -16.11 21.65 7.60
N SER A 668 -15.62 21.83 6.38
CA SER A 668 -14.92 23.04 5.93
C SER A 668 -15.89 24.07 5.32
N VAL A 669 -15.54 25.34 5.43
CA VAL A 669 -16.32 26.43 4.84
C VAL A 669 -15.96 26.62 3.36
N SER A 670 -14.66 26.51 3.03
CA SER A 670 -14.15 26.61 1.66
C SER A 670 -13.28 25.39 1.33
N THR A 671 -13.42 24.88 0.11
CA THR A 671 -12.67 23.75 -0.41
C THR A 671 -11.75 24.12 -1.57
N ASP A 672 -11.74 25.38 -1.99
CA ASP A 672 -11.11 25.84 -3.24
C ASP A 672 -9.62 25.51 -3.33
N ARG A 673 -8.93 25.45 -2.19
CA ARG A 673 -7.50 25.09 -2.11
C ARG A 673 -7.23 23.62 -1.83
N LEU A 674 -8.27 22.79 -1.66
CA LEU A 674 -8.18 21.39 -1.25
C LEU A 674 -8.66 20.43 -2.34
N THR A 675 -9.39 20.94 -3.33
CA THR A 675 -9.91 20.15 -4.46
C THR A 675 -8.93 20.16 -5.64
N PRO A 676 -8.94 19.11 -6.48
CA PRO A 676 -8.20 19.14 -7.75
C PRO A 676 -8.60 20.33 -8.62
N PRO A 677 -7.70 20.81 -9.50
CA PRO A 677 -8.01 21.90 -10.43
C PRO A 677 -9.09 21.51 -11.43
N THR A 678 -9.77 22.49 -11.97
CA THR A 678 -10.59 22.32 -13.16
C THR A 678 -9.74 22.44 -14.42
N MET A 679 -10.20 21.92 -15.57
CA MET A 679 -9.53 22.10 -16.86
C MET A 679 -9.38 23.57 -17.23
N GLU A 680 -10.36 24.41 -16.88
CA GLU A 680 -10.32 25.86 -17.13
C GLU A 680 -9.20 26.52 -16.32
N GLU A 681 -9.06 26.20 -15.04
CA GLU A 681 -7.98 26.72 -14.19
C GLU A 681 -6.61 26.36 -14.74
N LEU A 682 -6.42 25.11 -15.22
CA LEU A 682 -5.16 24.62 -15.74
C LEU A 682 -4.70 25.37 -17.01
N THR A 683 -5.59 26.03 -17.74
CA THR A 683 -5.19 26.84 -18.93
C THR A 683 -4.25 27.99 -18.58
N ASN A 684 -4.24 28.44 -17.32
CA ASN A 684 -3.40 29.53 -16.82
C ASN A 684 -2.02 29.04 -16.32
N TYR A 685 -1.82 27.72 -16.24
CA TYR A 685 -0.60 27.12 -15.72
C TYR A 685 0.38 26.82 -16.85
N ASN A 686 1.58 27.41 -16.80
CA ASN A 686 2.59 27.26 -17.84
C ASN A 686 4.01 27.21 -17.24
N LEU A 687 4.95 26.71 -18.04
CA LEU A 687 6.34 26.50 -17.66
C LEU A 687 7.05 27.79 -17.21
N GLU A 688 6.77 28.93 -17.86
CA GLU A 688 7.42 30.19 -17.50
C GLU A 688 6.95 30.72 -16.15
N GLY A 689 5.63 30.66 -15.91
CA GLY A 689 5.05 30.97 -14.60
C GLY A 689 5.61 30.08 -13.51
N PHE A 690 5.75 28.81 -13.80
CA PHE A 690 6.34 27.85 -12.86
C PHE A 690 7.82 28.14 -12.57
N ARG A 691 8.64 28.40 -13.57
CA ARG A 691 10.05 28.79 -13.40
C ARG A 691 10.22 30.02 -12.49
N ARG A 692 9.34 31.01 -12.68
CA ARG A 692 9.34 32.21 -11.82
C ARG A 692 8.96 31.86 -10.40
N LEU A 693 7.91 31.07 -10.24
CA LEU A 693 7.43 30.62 -8.93
C LEU A 693 8.51 29.85 -8.16
N VAL A 694 9.16 28.86 -8.77
CA VAL A 694 10.22 28.05 -8.17
C VAL A 694 11.36 28.93 -7.65
N LYS A 695 11.82 29.89 -8.43
CA LYS A 695 12.88 30.84 -8.03
C LYS A 695 12.47 31.70 -6.83
N GLU A 696 11.22 32.17 -6.80
CA GLU A 696 10.69 32.94 -5.68
C GLU A 696 10.51 32.07 -4.45
N TYR A 697 9.93 30.90 -4.62
CA TYR A 697 9.61 29.98 -3.54
C TYR A 697 10.84 29.55 -2.75
N TYR A 698 11.93 29.18 -3.43
CA TYR A 698 13.17 28.73 -2.81
C TYR A 698 14.20 29.86 -2.55
N SER A 699 13.77 31.12 -2.55
CA SER A 699 14.66 32.29 -2.35
C SER A 699 14.85 32.72 -0.90
N ASN A 700 14.15 32.11 0.08
CA ASN A 700 14.21 32.55 1.47
C ASN A 700 14.08 31.39 2.45
N TYR A 701 15.08 31.22 3.28
CA TYR A 701 15.13 30.22 4.36
C TYR A 701 15.20 30.84 5.77
N ASN A 702 15.12 32.17 5.91
CA ASN A 702 15.04 32.83 7.19
C ASN A 702 13.78 32.36 7.96
N GLY A 703 13.94 31.85 9.18
CA GLY A 703 12.89 31.26 9.99
C GLY A 703 12.76 29.74 9.82
N SER A 704 13.62 29.13 9.00
CA SER A 704 13.69 27.66 8.88
C SER A 704 14.42 27.02 10.06
N THR A 705 14.26 25.72 10.25
CA THR A 705 14.91 24.96 11.31
C THR A 705 15.54 23.68 10.75
N LEU A 706 16.81 23.44 11.11
CA LEU A 706 17.45 22.13 10.95
C LEU A 706 17.47 21.42 12.30
N ILE A 707 16.96 20.22 12.38
CA ILE A 707 17.02 19.37 13.57
C ILE A 707 18.06 18.28 13.32
N VAL A 708 18.96 18.11 14.27
CA VAL A 708 19.96 17.04 14.32
C VAL A 708 19.70 16.22 15.57
N GLN A 709 19.20 15.00 15.38
CA GLN A 709 18.89 14.07 16.48
C GLN A 709 19.88 12.90 16.46
N GLY A 710 20.43 12.61 17.60
CA GLY A 710 21.39 11.53 17.84
C GLY A 710 22.59 11.96 18.68
N GLU A 711 23.38 10.97 19.09
CA GLU A 711 24.64 11.24 19.80
C GLU A 711 25.69 11.79 18.81
N CYS A 712 26.00 13.06 18.92
CA CYS A 712 26.97 13.72 18.04
C CYS A 712 27.82 14.77 18.75
N ASN A 713 29.04 14.94 18.25
CA ASN A 713 29.89 16.06 18.64
C ASN A 713 29.48 17.31 17.85
N LYS A 714 28.87 18.30 18.54
CA LYS A 714 28.41 19.53 17.91
C LYS A 714 29.55 20.32 17.26
N ASP A 715 30.73 20.29 17.83
CA ASP A 715 31.90 21.05 17.32
C ASP A 715 32.40 20.48 15.99
N SER A 716 32.19 19.17 15.73
CA SER A 716 32.54 18.56 14.46
C SER A 716 31.50 18.80 13.35
N ILE A 717 30.23 18.95 13.71
CA ILE A 717 29.11 19.13 12.75
C ILE A 717 28.91 20.62 12.42
N MET A 718 29.08 21.51 13.38
CA MET A 718 28.78 22.93 13.22
C MET A 718 29.55 23.59 12.04
N PRO A 719 30.83 23.32 11.77
CA PRO A 719 31.53 23.91 10.63
C PRO A 719 30.85 23.56 9.29
N LEU A 720 30.38 22.34 9.12
CA LEU A 720 29.68 21.90 7.91
C LEU A 720 28.28 22.53 7.82
N ILE A 721 27.58 22.64 8.93
CA ILE A 721 26.30 23.35 9.00
C ILE A 721 26.48 24.82 8.59
N LEU A 722 27.50 25.50 9.11
CA LEU A 722 27.79 26.90 8.77
C LEU A 722 28.17 27.05 7.27
N LYS A 723 28.91 26.07 6.72
CA LYS A 723 29.34 26.05 5.32
C LYS A 723 28.17 25.89 4.37
N TYR A 724 27.22 24.99 4.63
CA TYR A 724 26.15 24.64 3.70
C TYR A 724 24.79 25.21 4.12
N ILE A 725 24.33 24.95 5.33
CA ILE A 725 23.00 25.42 5.80
C ILE A 725 23.03 26.93 6.09
N GLY A 726 24.15 27.43 6.64
CA GLY A 726 24.35 28.87 6.87
C GLY A 726 24.48 29.70 5.58
N ALA A 727 24.74 29.04 4.45
CA ALA A 727 24.83 29.65 3.12
C ALA A 727 23.48 29.65 2.35
N LEU A 728 22.42 29.05 2.90
CA LEU A 728 21.12 29.08 2.27
C LEU A 728 20.60 30.51 2.07
N PRO A 729 19.97 30.81 0.92
CA PRO A 729 19.48 32.16 0.64
C PRO A 729 18.46 32.62 1.70
N SER A 730 18.54 33.88 2.08
CA SER A 730 17.64 34.46 3.10
C SER A 730 17.29 35.92 2.78
N LYS A 731 16.07 36.29 3.15
CA LYS A 731 15.59 37.68 3.10
C LYS A 731 15.48 38.23 4.54
N ALA A 732 15.42 39.57 4.69
CA ALA A 732 15.30 40.21 6.00
C ALA A 732 14.09 39.75 6.81
N ALA A 733 12.94 39.54 6.13
CA ALA A 733 11.76 39.03 6.75
C ALA A 733 11.78 37.50 6.79
N PRO A 734 11.51 36.87 7.94
CA PRO A 734 11.42 35.42 8.02
C PRO A 734 10.21 34.90 7.22
N VAL A 735 10.34 33.68 6.70
CA VAL A 735 9.22 32.95 6.15
C VAL A 735 8.21 32.69 7.26
N LYS A 736 6.98 33.03 7.00
CA LYS A 736 5.89 32.82 7.96
C LYS A 736 4.95 31.76 7.41
N ARG A 737 4.54 30.88 8.31
CA ARG A 737 3.45 29.96 8.04
C ARG A 737 2.15 30.74 7.84
N MET A 738 1.35 30.34 6.85
CA MET A 738 -0.02 30.83 6.76
C MET A 738 -0.81 30.31 7.97
N THR A 739 -1.49 31.18 8.66
CA THR A 739 -2.36 30.80 9.79
C THR A 739 -3.81 30.78 9.33
N TRP A 740 -4.49 29.67 9.61
CA TRP A 740 -5.93 29.58 9.52
C TRP A 740 -6.56 29.93 10.88
N SER A 741 -7.77 30.45 10.85
CA SER A 741 -8.59 30.62 12.04
C SER A 741 -9.66 29.53 12.12
N ALA A 742 -10.33 29.41 13.25
CA ALA A 742 -11.47 28.50 13.38
C ALA A 742 -12.60 28.81 12.39
N ASP A 743 -12.65 30.04 11.85
CA ASP A 743 -13.67 30.46 10.88
C ASP A 743 -13.54 29.80 9.51
N HIS A 744 -12.44 29.14 9.21
CA HIS A 744 -12.29 28.28 8.03
C HIS A 744 -13.08 26.97 8.14
N TYR A 745 -13.63 26.69 9.29
CA TYR A 745 -14.43 25.49 9.56
C TYR A 745 -15.87 25.87 9.91
N LYS A 746 -16.81 24.98 9.60
CA LYS A 746 -18.21 25.20 9.94
C LYS A 746 -18.41 25.15 11.45
N SER A 747 -19.00 26.19 11.99
CA SER A 747 -19.29 26.34 13.43
C SER A 747 -20.70 25.85 13.83
N ALA A 748 -21.41 25.20 12.94
CA ALA A 748 -22.76 24.68 13.19
C ALA A 748 -22.89 23.25 12.62
N ASN A 749 -23.72 22.45 13.25
CA ASN A 749 -24.04 21.11 12.79
C ASN A 749 -24.60 21.12 11.36
N SER A 750 -24.27 20.13 10.56
CA SER A 750 -24.77 20.04 9.20
C SER A 750 -25.00 18.58 8.75
N THR A 751 -25.98 18.42 7.86
CA THR A 751 -26.20 17.13 7.18
C THR A 751 -26.22 17.39 5.68
N LEU A 752 -25.57 16.52 4.91
CA LEU A 752 -25.52 16.56 3.45
C LEU A 752 -25.86 15.20 2.89
N ILE A 753 -26.74 15.18 1.90
CA ILE A 753 -27.12 13.99 1.15
C ILE A 753 -26.74 14.21 -0.31
N GLU A 754 -25.80 13.43 -0.80
CA GLU A 754 -25.40 13.41 -2.21
C GLU A 754 -25.89 12.10 -2.84
N LYS A 755 -26.60 12.23 -3.96
CA LYS A 755 -27.10 11.07 -4.69
C LYS A 755 -26.09 10.59 -5.72
N ILE A 756 -25.89 9.29 -5.75
CA ILE A 756 -25.02 8.60 -6.71
C ILE A 756 -25.79 7.54 -7.51
N ALA A 757 -25.29 7.24 -8.69
CA ALA A 757 -25.78 6.13 -9.48
C ALA A 757 -24.94 4.87 -9.16
N ASN A 758 -25.62 3.81 -8.79
CA ASN A 758 -25.02 2.47 -8.65
C ASN A 758 -26.09 1.41 -8.93
N ALA A 759 -25.69 0.25 -9.45
CA ALA A 759 -26.61 -0.86 -9.74
C ALA A 759 -27.19 -1.48 -8.46
N THR A 760 -26.40 -1.53 -7.39
CA THR A 760 -26.80 -2.04 -6.08
C THR A 760 -27.16 -0.89 -5.15
N PRO A 761 -28.32 -0.94 -4.43
CA PRO A 761 -28.64 0.05 -3.41
C PRO A 761 -27.56 0.12 -2.33
N ILE A 762 -26.93 1.28 -2.17
CA ILE A 762 -25.80 1.50 -1.26
C ILE A 762 -25.84 2.89 -0.65
N CYS A 763 -25.42 3.03 0.59
CA CYS A 763 -25.16 4.30 1.24
C CYS A 763 -23.81 4.25 1.98
N SER A 764 -22.87 5.08 1.55
CA SER A 764 -21.66 5.37 2.31
C SER A 764 -21.92 6.56 3.22
N THR A 765 -21.75 6.34 4.52
CA THR A 765 -22.02 7.35 5.57
C THR A 765 -20.72 7.79 6.19
N ASN A 766 -20.52 9.10 6.33
CA ASN A 766 -19.43 9.71 7.08
C ASN A 766 -20.01 10.62 8.16
N ILE A 767 -19.65 10.39 9.40
CA ILE A 767 -20.01 11.20 10.56
C ILE A 767 -18.73 11.84 11.10
N TYR A 768 -18.70 13.16 11.15
CA TYR A 768 -17.59 13.94 11.67
C TYR A 768 -18.00 14.65 12.95
N TYR A 769 -17.21 14.51 13.99
CA TYR A 769 -17.24 15.36 15.16
C TYR A 769 -15.97 16.22 15.14
N THR A 770 -16.12 17.54 15.13
CA THR A 770 -14.98 18.46 15.02
C THR A 770 -14.97 19.43 16.18
N TRP A 771 -13.80 19.69 16.74
CA TRP A 771 -13.62 20.65 17.82
C TRP A 771 -12.41 21.53 17.51
N GLU A 772 -12.67 22.77 17.10
CA GLU A 772 -11.67 23.78 16.74
C GLU A 772 -11.54 24.82 17.84
N LYS A 773 -12.66 25.45 18.21
CA LYS A 773 -12.67 26.60 19.13
C LYS A 773 -12.34 26.17 20.55
N GLY A 774 -11.14 26.56 21.01
CA GLY A 774 -10.68 26.26 22.37
C GLY A 774 -10.11 24.85 22.54
N TYR A 775 -9.98 24.06 21.45
CA TYR A 775 -9.17 22.84 21.49
C TYR A 775 -7.69 23.20 21.64
N LYS A 776 -7.00 22.48 22.49
CA LYS A 776 -5.53 22.55 22.61
C LYS A 776 -4.95 21.17 22.43
N TYR A 777 -4.03 21.06 21.51
CA TYR A 777 -3.21 19.87 21.38
C TYR A 777 -2.23 19.85 22.58
N THR A 778 -2.30 18.81 23.37
CA THR A 778 -1.37 18.52 24.45
C THR A 778 -1.06 17.02 24.43
N GLN A 779 0.02 16.63 25.10
CA GLN A 779 0.34 15.21 25.24
C GLN A 779 -0.81 14.41 25.88
N GLU A 780 -1.49 15.04 26.84
CA GLU A 780 -2.67 14.43 27.50
C GLU A 780 -3.86 14.30 26.55
N SER A 781 -4.21 15.36 25.79
CA SER A 781 -5.32 15.30 24.83
C SER A 781 -5.04 14.29 23.71
N HIS A 782 -3.79 14.23 23.24
CA HIS A 782 -3.37 13.25 22.24
C HIS A 782 -3.53 11.82 22.75
N ALA A 783 -3.04 11.51 23.95
CA ALA A 783 -3.19 10.20 24.55
C ALA A 783 -4.68 9.79 24.73
N HIS A 784 -5.54 10.75 25.12
CA HIS A 784 -6.98 10.49 25.19
C HIS A 784 -7.60 10.23 23.82
N ASN A 785 -7.16 10.93 22.76
CA ASN A 785 -7.64 10.74 21.40
C ASN A 785 -7.23 9.37 20.85
N GLU A 786 -6.00 8.93 21.05
CA GLU A 786 -5.55 7.60 20.63
C GLU A 786 -6.38 6.51 21.31
N VAL A 787 -6.53 6.57 22.64
CA VAL A 787 -7.31 5.59 23.39
C VAL A 787 -8.79 5.63 23.00
N LEU A 788 -9.37 6.81 22.80
CA LEU A 788 -10.77 6.96 22.38
C LEU A 788 -11.02 6.34 21.01
N GLY A 789 -10.11 6.53 20.06
CA GLY A 789 -10.20 5.95 18.72
C GLY A 789 -10.28 4.42 18.77
N SER A 790 -9.40 3.78 19.53
CA SER A 790 -9.38 2.31 19.68
C SER A 790 -10.62 1.79 20.43
N VAL A 791 -10.97 2.39 21.56
CA VAL A 791 -12.14 1.98 22.34
C VAL A 791 -13.44 2.13 21.54
N LEU A 792 -13.61 3.25 20.84
CA LEU A 792 -14.76 3.48 19.98
C LEU A 792 -14.79 2.50 18.79
N GLY A 793 -13.66 2.22 18.15
CA GLY A 793 -13.58 1.24 17.07
C GLY A 793 -14.06 -0.14 17.49
N ASN A 794 -13.62 -0.60 18.64
CA ASN A 794 -14.07 -1.88 19.23
C ASN A 794 -15.59 -1.87 19.53
N LEU A 795 -16.11 -0.79 20.10
CA LEU A 795 -17.54 -0.69 20.42
C LEU A 795 -18.42 -0.56 19.19
N LEU A 796 -17.97 0.18 18.15
CA LEU A 796 -18.66 0.23 16.85
C LEU A 796 -18.72 -1.13 16.16
N LEU A 797 -17.60 -1.86 16.16
CA LEU A 797 -17.55 -3.23 15.63
C LEU A 797 -18.54 -4.13 16.36
N ASN A 798 -18.50 -4.11 17.69
CA ASN A 798 -19.39 -4.95 18.52
C ASN A 798 -20.86 -4.59 18.31
N THR A 799 -21.21 -3.31 18.29
CA THR A 799 -22.60 -2.87 18.18
C THR A 799 -23.17 -3.04 16.78
N LEU A 800 -22.49 -2.47 15.76
CA LEU A 800 -23.05 -2.41 14.41
C LEU A 800 -22.88 -3.70 13.61
N ARG A 801 -21.73 -4.40 13.77
CA ARG A 801 -21.47 -5.65 13.05
C ARG A 801 -21.90 -6.88 13.84
N ILE A 802 -21.43 -7.03 15.08
CA ILE A 802 -21.62 -8.29 15.82
C ILE A 802 -23.04 -8.43 16.34
N GLN A 803 -23.60 -7.37 16.98
CA GLN A 803 -24.93 -7.42 17.59
C GLN A 803 -26.06 -7.16 16.62
N HIS A 804 -25.93 -6.15 15.77
CA HIS A 804 -27.00 -5.70 14.86
C HIS A 804 -26.88 -6.28 13.46
N SER A 805 -25.68 -6.67 13.00
CA SER A 805 -25.40 -7.12 11.62
C SER A 805 -25.81 -6.10 10.55
N ASP A 806 -25.73 -4.80 10.87
CA ASP A 806 -26.16 -3.71 10.01
C ASP A 806 -25.10 -3.21 9.04
N VAL A 807 -23.83 -3.47 9.37
CA VAL A 807 -22.65 -2.91 8.71
C VAL A 807 -21.55 -3.98 8.67
N TYR A 808 -20.86 -4.08 7.54
CA TYR A 808 -19.74 -5.02 7.44
C TYR A 808 -18.51 -4.54 8.21
N THR A 809 -18.00 -3.34 7.89
CA THR A 809 -16.79 -2.80 8.53
C THR A 809 -17.00 -1.33 8.91
N PRO A 810 -17.45 -1.05 10.14
CA PRO A 810 -17.43 0.32 10.64
C PRO A 810 -15.98 0.74 10.93
N ARG A 811 -15.62 1.95 10.55
CA ARG A 811 -14.30 2.53 10.77
C ARG A 811 -14.41 3.80 11.59
N CYS A 812 -13.45 4.03 12.46
CA CYS A 812 -13.30 5.32 13.11
C CYS A 812 -11.82 5.73 13.13
N GLY A 813 -11.59 7.02 13.13
CA GLY A 813 -10.26 7.60 13.28
C GLY A 813 -10.36 8.97 13.92
N ILE A 814 -9.38 9.30 14.74
CA ILE A 814 -9.27 10.61 15.35
C ILE A 814 -7.99 11.26 14.85
N ASN A 815 -8.15 12.42 14.21
CA ASN A 815 -7.04 13.29 13.86
C ASN A 815 -7.04 14.47 14.83
N ASP A 816 -5.92 14.70 15.47
CA ASP A 816 -5.64 15.89 16.26
C ASP A 816 -4.53 16.67 15.57
N ASP A 817 -4.93 17.74 14.91
CA ASP A 817 -4.04 18.56 14.11
C ASP A 817 -3.42 19.68 14.97
N LEU A 818 -2.11 19.85 14.82
CA LEU A 818 -1.38 21.01 15.37
C LEU A 818 -1.44 22.18 14.38
N LEU A 819 -1.55 21.88 13.12
CA LEU A 819 -1.52 22.81 12.01
C LEU A 819 -2.71 22.56 11.07
N PRO A 820 -3.29 23.61 10.48
CA PRO A 820 -2.95 25.06 10.63
C PRO A 820 -3.41 25.68 11.95
N ILE A 821 -4.28 25.01 12.67
CA ILE A 821 -4.75 25.35 14.03
C ILE A 821 -4.83 24.06 14.86
N ASN A 822 -4.84 24.21 16.17
CA ASN A 822 -5.14 23.07 17.04
C ASN A 822 -6.59 22.65 16.81
N ARG A 823 -6.78 21.39 16.37
CA ARG A 823 -8.07 20.85 15.98
C ARG A 823 -8.17 19.37 16.29
N MET A 824 -9.29 18.93 16.79
CA MET A 824 -9.64 17.52 16.87
C MET A 824 -10.75 17.20 15.86
N LYS A 825 -10.58 16.10 15.12
CA LYS A 825 -11.60 15.57 14.21
C LYS A 825 -11.76 14.07 14.41
N LEU A 826 -12.88 13.64 14.98
CA LEU A 826 -13.32 12.25 14.97
C LEU A 826 -14.09 12.00 13.66
N THR A 827 -13.70 10.99 12.93
CA THR A 827 -14.39 10.50 11.73
C THR A 827 -14.89 9.10 11.97
N ILE A 828 -16.18 8.86 11.74
CA ILE A 828 -16.79 7.53 11.74
C ILE A 828 -17.33 7.29 10.34
N SER A 829 -16.98 6.17 9.71
CA SER A 829 -17.44 5.85 8.36
C SER A 829 -17.88 4.39 8.25
N TYR A 830 -18.90 4.15 7.46
CA TYR A 830 -19.43 2.81 7.17
C TYR A 830 -20.28 2.82 5.91
N THR A 831 -20.50 1.64 5.36
CA THR A 831 -21.42 1.40 4.24
C THR A 831 -22.60 0.57 4.74
N CYS A 832 -23.81 0.89 4.30
CA CYS A 832 -25.05 0.22 4.72
C CYS A 832 -26.12 0.26 3.64
N ASN A 833 -27.22 -0.45 3.89
CA ASN A 833 -28.45 -0.30 3.11
C ASN A 833 -28.99 1.14 3.22
N PRO A 834 -29.32 1.83 2.10
CA PRO A 834 -29.81 3.20 2.12
C PRO A 834 -31.02 3.44 3.05
N THR A 835 -31.91 2.46 3.13
CA THR A 835 -33.11 2.55 3.98
C THR A 835 -32.82 2.60 5.48
N GLN A 836 -31.62 2.16 5.89
CA GLN A 836 -31.18 2.10 7.30
C GLN A 836 -30.28 3.27 7.71
N ARG A 837 -29.83 4.11 6.77
CA ARG A 837 -28.78 5.14 7.00
C ARG A 837 -29.05 6.04 8.20
N GLU A 838 -30.28 6.55 8.35
CA GLU A 838 -30.62 7.48 9.43
C GLU A 838 -30.73 6.78 10.79
N ARG A 839 -31.23 5.55 10.81
CA ARG A 839 -31.30 4.75 12.04
C ARG A 839 -29.89 4.46 12.54
N ILE A 840 -29.03 3.92 11.68
CA ILE A 840 -27.65 3.56 12.06
C ILE A 840 -26.87 4.82 12.51
N ALA A 841 -27.06 5.96 11.83
CA ALA A 841 -26.43 7.22 12.25
C ALA A 841 -26.90 7.69 13.62
N LYS A 842 -28.17 7.49 13.98
CA LYS A 842 -28.70 7.74 15.33
C LYS A 842 -28.12 6.75 16.35
N ASP A 843 -28.03 5.47 16.00
CA ASP A 843 -27.45 4.43 16.88
C ASP A 843 -25.99 4.75 17.19
N VAL A 844 -25.21 5.23 16.20
CA VAL A 844 -23.82 5.69 16.41
C VAL A 844 -23.77 6.89 17.36
N GLN A 845 -24.65 7.87 17.19
CA GLN A 845 -24.72 9.03 18.10
C GLN A 845 -25.10 8.61 19.51
N GLN A 846 -26.09 7.72 19.63
CA GLN A 846 -26.49 7.19 20.92
C GLN A 846 -25.36 6.43 21.60
N LEU A 847 -24.62 5.60 20.86
CA LEU A 847 -23.44 4.90 21.36
C LEU A 847 -22.41 5.85 21.97
N LEU A 848 -22.11 6.97 21.31
CA LEU A 848 -21.19 7.99 21.84
C LEU A 848 -21.69 8.61 23.14
N HIS A 849 -23.00 8.87 23.26
CA HIS A 849 -23.61 9.36 24.50
C HIS A 849 -23.56 8.29 25.60
N ASP A 850 -23.85 7.04 25.28
CA ASP A 850 -23.79 5.93 26.24
C ASP A 850 -22.34 5.66 26.70
N MET A 851 -21.37 5.88 25.83
CA MET A 851 -19.95 5.85 26.20
C MET A 851 -19.60 6.97 27.17
N ALA A 852 -20.10 8.18 26.92
CA ALA A 852 -19.80 9.33 27.75
C ALA A 852 -20.47 9.24 29.12
N ASP A 853 -21.71 8.81 29.20
CA ASP A 853 -22.54 8.84 30.41
C ASP A 853 -22.67 7.46 31.12
N GLY A 854 -22.55 6.36 30.37
CA GLY A 854 -22.71 4.98 30.87
C GLY A 854 -21.41 4.32 31.31
N ASN A 855 -21.39 2.98 31.29
CA ASN A 855 -20.27 2.15 31.68
C ASN A 855 -19.63 1.35 30.56
N LEU A 856 -19.80 1.80 29.29
CA LEU A 856 -19.24 1.09 28.14
C LEU A 856 -17.71 1.21 28.05
N ILE A 857 -17.16 2.34 28.50
CA ILE A 857 -15.70 2.50 28.59
C ILE A 857 -15.19 1.76 29.83
N THR A 858 -14.56 0.63 29.60
CA THR A 858 -13.99 -0.22 30.66
C THR A 858 -12.48 -0.12 30.71
N GLN A 859 -11.88 -0.42 31.87
CA GLN A 859 -10.41 -0.47 31.99
C GLN A 859 -9.83 -1.55 31.07
N SER A 860 -10.50 -2.66 30.90
CA SER A 860 -10.05 -3.76 30.02
C SER A 860 -9.89 -3.32 28.56
N LEU A 861 -10.75 -2.46 28.02
CA LEU A 861 -10.62 -1.92 26.67
C LEU A 861 -9.41 -0.97 26.56
N ILE A 862 -9.16 -0.17 27.58
CA ILE A 862 -7.98 0.71 27.66
C ILE A 862 -6.71 -0.12 27.75
N ASP A 863 -6.68 -1.13 28.62
CA ASP A 863 -5.54 -2.03 28.79
C ASP A 863 -5.21 -2.81 27.51
N SER A 864 -6.24 -3.17 26.74
CA SER A 864 -6.07 -3.78 25.42
C SER A 864 -5.31 -2.87 24.46
N TYR A 865 -5.70 -1.60 24.40
CA TYR A 865 -4.99 -0.61 23.57
C TYR A 865 -3.56 -0.33 24.07
N ILE A 866 -3.36 -0.27 25.39
CA ILE A 866 -2.01 -0.14 25.97
C ILE A 866 -1.11 -1.28 25.49
N LYS A 867 -1.58 -2.53 25.54
CA LYS A 867 -0.84 -3.69 25.04
C LYS A 867 -0.52 -3.57 23.54
N GLU A 868 -1.49 -3.13 22.73
CA GLU A 868 -1.27 -2.87 21.31
C GLU A 868 -0.19 -1.81 21.08
N ARG A 869 -0.23 -0.71 21.83
CA ARG A 869 0.77 0.39 21.71
C ARG A 869 2.15 -0.03 22.24
N GLU A 870 2.23 -0.83 23.28
CA GLU A 870 3.50 -1.40 23.77
C GLU A 870 4.13 -2.31 22.70
N LYS A 871 3.32 -3.10 21.99
CA LYS A 871 3.76 -3.87 20.82
C LYS A 871 4.37 -2.97 19.74
N GLY A 872 3.71 -1.85 19.44
CA GLY A 872 4.15 -0.89 18.43
C GLY A 872 5.33 -0.01 18.87
N ALA A 873 5.54 0.20 20.18
CA ALA A 873 6.52 1.15 20.70
C ALA A 873 7.96 0.86 20.22
N GLU A 874 8.34 -0.40 20.10
CA GLU A 874 9.67 -0.78 19.58
C GLU A 874 9.86 -0.41 18.12
N HIS A 875 8.78 -0.46 17.31
CA HIS A 875 8.81 -0.06 15.91
C HIS A 875 8.88 1.47 15.74
N TYR A 876 8.27 2.23 16.65
CA TYR A 876 8.30 3.70 16.64
C TYR A 876 9.62 4.32 17.11
N LYS A 877 10.49 3.56 17.78
CA LYS A 877 11.81 4.05 18.24
C LYS A 877 12.74 4.45 17.08
N SER A 878 12.51 3.91 15.89
CA SER A 878 13.37 4.08 14.71
C SER A 878 12.78 4.95 13.60
N ASN A 879 11.60 5.57 13.78
CA ASN A 879 10.88 6.19 12.66
C ASN A 879 11.10 7.72 12.62
N GLU A 880 11.64 8.21 11.48
CA GLU A 880 11.84 9.62 11.15
C GLU A 880 10.55 10.45 11.25
N TYR A 881 9.39 9.81 11.06
CA TYR A 881 8.07 10.44 11.16
C TYR A 881 7.77 10.95 12.58
N SER A 882 8.29 10.30 13.61
CA SER A 882 8.14 10.71 15.00
C SER A 882 8.88 12.01 15.30
N LEU A 883 10.09 12.17 14.77
CA LEU A 883 10.93 13.35 14.99
C LEU A 883 10.24 14.65 14.57
N ARG A 884 9.57 14.64 13.42
CA ARG A 884 8.85 15.81 12.90
C ARG A 884 7.70 16.24 13.80
N ARG A 885 6.92 15.30 14.28
CA ARG A 885 5.75 15.54 15.13
C ARG A 885 6.18 15.98 16.54
N ASP A 886 7.16 15.31 17.09
CA ASP A 886 7.75 15.63 18.38
C ASP A 886 8.27 17.07 18.40
N TYR A 887 8.93 17.49 17.33
CA TYR A 887 9.46 18.85 17.21
C TYR A 887 8.35 19.91 17.08
N LEU A 888 7.26 19.62 16.36
CA LEU A 888 6.13 20.55 16.26
C LEU A 888 5.51 20.84 17.62
N VAL A 889 5.40 19.83 18.47
CA VAL A 889 4.91 20.00 19.84
C VAL A 889 5.92 20.79 20.70
N LEU A 890 7.20 20.48 20.57
CA LEU A 890 8.26 21.25 21.24
C LEU A 890 8.22 22.73 20.85
N GLU A 891 8.02 23.03 19.56
CA GLU A 891 7.96 24.41 19.07
C GLU A 891 6.75 25.18 19.59
N GLN A 892 5.60 24.53 19.78
CA GLN A 892 4.36 25.17 20.24
C GLN A 892 4.28 25.32 21.78
N ASP A 893 4.66 24.29 22.51
CA ASP A 893 4.39 24.21 23.97
C ASP A 893 5.64 24.04 24.81
N GLY A 894 6.84 23.96 24.23
CA GLY A 894 8.09 23.69 24.95
C GLY A 894 8.16 22.26 25.51
N ILE A 895 7.30 21.34 25.07
CA ILE A 895 7.19 19.97 25.57
C ILE A 895 7.69 19.00 24.50
N VAL A 896 8.56 18.09 24.88
CA VAL A 896 8.99 16.97 24.02
C VAL A 896 8.01 15.82 24.18
N ILE A 897 7.42 15.36 23.06
CA ILE A 897 6.65 14.12 23.04
C ILE A 897 7.56 13.01 22.49
N ASP A 898 7.67 11.94 23.23
CA ASP A 898 8.25 10.68 22.77
C ASP A 898 7.13 9.70 22.45
N PHE A 899 6.89 9.44 21.15
CA PHE A 899 5.86 8.48 20.74
C PHE A 899 6.18 7.03 21.13
N ALA A 900 7.44 6.72 21.41
CA ALA A 900 7.81 5.44 21.99
C ALA A 900 7.43 5.34 23.47
N ASP A 901 7.23 6.48 24.16
CA ASP A 901 6.82 6.51 25.55
C ASP A 901 5.30 6.36 25.70
N VAL A 902 4.88 5.17 26.08
CA VAL A 902 3.47 4.85 26.37
C VAL A 902 3.01 5.32 27.76
N SER A 903 3.88 6.02 28.54
CA SER A 903 3.57 6.43 29.92
C SER A 903 2.35 7.35 30.01
N HIS A 904 2.12 8.17 28.98
CA HIS A 904 0.97 9.07 28.94
C HIS A 904 -0.34 8.32 28.66
N ILE A 905 -0.30 7.31 27.79
CA ILE A 905 -1.44 6.45 27.50
C ILE A 905 -1.83 5.64 28.74
N LYS A 906 -0.85 5.17 29.51
CA LYS A 906 -1.08 4.45 30.77
C LYS A 906 -1.75 5.30 31.87
N LYS A 907 -1.74 6.62 31.77
CA LYS A 907 -2.45 7.52 32.69
C LYS A 907 -3.93 7.69 32.34
N VAL A 908 -4.36 7.27 31.14
CA VAL A 908 -5.75 7.37 30.73
C VAL A 908 -6.60 6.36 31.51
N THR A 909 -7.68 6.84 32.10
CA THR A 909 -8.64 6.04 32.86
C THR A 909 -10.03 6.11 32.23
N PRO A 910 -10.94 5.19 32.54
CA PRO A 910 -12.33 5.30 32.09
C PRO A 910 -12.98 6.64 32.43
N ALA A 911 -12.71 7.19 33.62
CA ALA A 911 -13.25 8.46 34.06
C ALA A 911 -12.70 9.64 33.25
N SER A 912 -11.37 9.70 33.02
CA SER A 912 -10.75 10.77 32.25
C SER A 912 -11.16 10.70 30.77
N LEU A 913 -11.27 9.49 30.20
CA LEU A 913 -11.69 9.29 28.82
C LEU A 913 -13.16 9.71 28.59
N LYS A 914 -14.05 9.37 29.53
CA LYS A 914 -15.45 9.84 29.52
C LYS A 914 -15.53 11.39 29.58
N ALA A 915 -14.72 12.02 30.46
CA ALA A 915 -14.68 13.46 30.56
C ALA A 915 -14.20 14.13 29.26
N HIS A 916 -13.20 13.54 28.61
CA HIS A 916 -12.69 13.99 27.31
C HIS A 916 -13.76 13.88 26.20
N LEU A 917 -14.43 12.73 26.10
CA LEU A 917 -15.52 12.52 25.15
C LEU A 917 -16.70 13.49 25.40
N LYS A 918 -17.07 13.75 26.67
CA LYS A 918 -18.10 14.74 27.01
C LYS A 918 -17.73 16.14 26.51
N GLN A 919 -16.47 16.53 26.60
CA GLN A 919 -16.03 17.83 26.07
C GLN A 919 -16.19 17.89 24.55
N LEU A 920 -15.82 16.82 23.83
CA LEU A 920 -16.02 16.75 22.37
C LEU A 920 -17.52 16.88 22.02
N LEU A 921 -18.39 16.13 22.68
CA LEU A 921 -19.83 16.16 22.42
C LEU A 921 -20.50 17.50 22.77
N GLN A 922 -19.97 18.24 23.76
CA GLN A 922 -20.52 19.53 24.21
C GLN A 922 -19.97 20.73 23.42
N LYS A 923 -18.71 20.71 22.99
CA LYS A 923 -18.02 21.84 22.39
C LYS A 923 -17.81 21.66 20.89
N GLY A 924 -17.88 20.43 20.40
CA GLY A 924 -17.69 20.11 19.00
C GLY A 924 -18.97 20.29 18.18
N ASN A 925 -18.78 20.30 16.87
CA ASN A 925 -19.86 20.28 15.89
C ASN A 925 -19.96 18.89 15.25
N ILE A 926 -21.18 18.48 14.89
CA ILE A 926 -21.43 17.24 14.16
C ILE A 926 -21.77 17.53 12.70
N HIS A 927 -21.14 16.80 11.78
CA HIS A 927 -21.42 16.85 10.36
C HIS A 927 -21.67 15.44 9.84
N ILE A 928 -22.80 15.21 9.17
CA ILE A 928 -23.18 13.90 8.65
C ILE A 928 -23.31 14.00 7.13
N GLY A 929 -22.52 13.18 6.43
CA GLY A 929 -22.54 13.07 4.98
C GLY A 929 -23.04 11.70 4.54
N TYR A 930 -24.05 11.67 3.68
CA TYR A 930 -24.58 10.47 3.05
C TYR A 930 -24.29 10.52 1.55
N LEU A 931 -23.54 9.58 1.05
CA LEU A 931 -23.35 9.32 -0.37
C LEU A 931 -24.20 8.09 -0.70
N THR A 932 -25.34 8.27 -1.36
CA THR A 932 -26.39 7.24 -1.41
C THR A 932 -27.04 7.11 -2.78
N THR A 933 -27.50 5.90 -3.09
CA THR A 933 -28.31 5.64 -4.29
C THR A 933 -29.77 6.08 -4.17
N GLU A 934 -30.28 6.34 -2.96
CA GLU A 934 -31.66 6.71 -2.66
C GLU A 934 -31.80 8.04 -1.94
#